data_56f52228918910feb442b47d606c94f8
#
_entry.id   56f52228918910feb442b47d606c94f8
#
_cell.length_a   1.000
_cell.length_b   1.000
_cell.length_c   1.000
_cell.angle_alpha   90.00
_cell.angle_beta   90.00
_cell.angle_gamma   90.00
#
_symmetry.space_group_name_H-M   'P 1'
#
loop_
_entity.id
_entity.type
_entity.pdbx_description
1 polymer ?
#
loop_
_entity_poly.entity_id
_entity_poly.type
_entity_poly.pdbx_seq_one_letter_code
_entity_poly.pdbx_strand_id
1 'polypeptide(L)'
;MKLSREWLGEYTTIGAPDKEYCDAMTMSGSKVEGWEVTGSEISRVVVGRVISMERHTNSDHMWVCKIDVGGERELQIVTGAQNVNIGDLVPVALDGSTLPGGKEIRTGKLRGELSEGMLCSLGELGLEQRDFPYAIEDGIFILEEDCVPGDDIRDVCGLNDSVVEFEITNNRPDCLSVRGLARESACTFHTPLTFAEPTVTAGHGDIHEKLSVEIKDAELCPRYTARMVKNIKIAPSPKWMRRRLRASGVRPINNIVDITNYVMLEYGQPMHAFDYACLHDGKIIVRRAEEGESLRTLDGNDHALTPGMLVIADPEGPVALAGVMGGANSEITDETTTIVFESANFLGHSIRKTAIALGMRTDASGRFEKGLDLFATVPAVDRACELVEMLGAGEVFDGTIDVLAKEPETTFIELDDKRINALLGADIPREFMADTLTSLGFELNSNTLTVPSWRGDCTMLADIAEECARFWGYDKIEATDIRGAATQGGYSEKMLFVRKLGTACRAMGYTEVMTYSFVSPSSLDKIKVPADSPLRDNYRILNPLGEDTSVMRTTALPSMLGVLSTNLSRRNMEAKLYEMATVYKKQPGKMLADERTVLTLGAYGGDVDFFALKGAVEALLCAARTPDVRFTADTETAAFHPGRCAAVWSGDTRLGTLGQIHPDVCAAYGLDGATYCAEIDVVLLHDLEGAEPVYTPLPRFPAITRDIAVVCDAAVPVGELTECIRKAEKNVLRGVKLFDVYTGVGIPEGKKSVAFSLTLRSDDGTLTDDHAEEAVRAVLDALRESFGAVIR
;
A
#
# COMPACT_ATOMS: atom_id res chain seq x y z
N MET A 1 15.74 1.52 8.40
CA MET A 1 17.15 1.92 8.72
C MET A 1 17.86 0.74 9.36
N LYS A 2 18.98 0.29 8.78
CA LYS A 2 19.82 -0.74 9.40
C LYS A 2 20.88 -0.09 10.27
N LEU A 3 20.99 -0.50 11.52
CA LEU A 3 21.93 0.02 12.52
C LEU A 3 22.90 -1.08 12.96
N SER A 4 24.18 -0.87 12.72
CA SER A 4 25.26 -1.69 13.30
C SER A 4 25.39 -1.41 14.80
N ARG A 5 25.34 -2.45 15.63
CA ARG A 5 25.57 -2.34 17.08
C ARG A 5 27.02 -2.00 17.40
N GLU A 6 27.97 -2.47 16.58
CA GLU A 6 29.37 -2.09 16.68
C GLU A 6 29.56 -0.58 16.44
N TRP A 7 28.92 -0.02 15.41
CA TRP A 7 29.00 1.42 15.13
C TRP A 7 28.30 2.26 16.20
N LEU A 8 27.12 1.81 16.67
CA LEU A 8 26.42 2.44 17.81
C LEU A 8 27.31 2.56 19.04
N GLY A 9 28.15 1.54 19.30
CA GLY A 9 29.07 1.48 20.42
C GLY A 9 30.12 2.61 20.46
N GLU A 10 30.34 3.35 19.38
CA GLU A 10 31.21 4.53 19.37
C GLU A 10 30.57 5.75 20.07
N TYR A 11 29.26 5.78 20.17
CA TYR A 11 28.49 6.89 20.73
C TYR A 11 27.93 6.59 22.13
N THR A 12 27.50 5.35 22.33
CA THR A 12 26.95 4.91 23.61
C THR A 12 27.17 3.40 23.81
N THR A 13 27.54 3.01 25.02
CA THR A 13 27.78 1.60 25.33
C THR A 13 26.52 0.98 25.93
N ILE A 14 25.93 0.01 25.23
CA ILE A 14 24.73 -0.69 25.68
C ILE A 14 25.03 -2.17 25.83
N GLY A 15 25.06 -2.67 27.05
CA GLY A 15 25.39 -4.05 27.38
C GLY A 15 24.22 -5.03 27.23
N ALA A 16 23.03 -4.58 26.84
CA ALA A 16 21.87 -5.45 26.67
C ALA A 16 22.03 -6.40 25.46
N PRO A 17 21.62 -7.69 25.60
CA PRO A 17 21.54 -8.61 24.49
C PRO A 17 20.60 -8.09 23.37
N ASP A 18 20.79 -8.55 22.12
CA ASP A 18 20.07 -8.01 20.96
C ASP A 18 18.55 -8.04 21.12
N LYS A 19 18.00 -9.14 21.61
CA LYS A 19 16.56 -9.24 21.86
C LYS A 19 16.05 -8.19 22.86
N GLU A 20 16.74 -8.02 23.97
CA GLU A 20 16.38 -7.04 25.00
C GLU A 20 16.49 -5.61 24.45
N TYR A 21 17.56 -5.34 23.69
CA TYR A 21 17.74 -4.07 22.99
C TYR A 21 16.56 -3.78 22.03
N CYS A 22 16.22 -4.73 21.17
CA CYS A 22 15.13 -4.59 20.20
C CYS A 22 13.76 -4.39 20.87
N ASP A 23 13.49 -5.14 21.92
CA ASP A 23 12.24 -5.03 22.69
C ASP A 23 12.15 -3.65 23.37
N ALA A 24 13.23 -3.18 24.01
CA ALA A 24 13.26 -1.88 24.69
C ALA A 24 13.14 -0.71 23.72
N MET A 25 13.83 -0.75 22.59
CA MET A 25 13.74 0.30 21.56
C MET A 25 12.33 0.37 20.96
N THR A 26 11.70 -0.77 20.71
CA THR A 26 10.31 -0.83 20.23
C THR A 26 9.35 -0.22 21.28
N MET A 27 9.51 -0.57 22.53
CA MET A 27 8.66 -0.07 23.63
C MET A 27 8.83 1.43 23.87
N SER A 28 10.02 1.99 23.61
CA SER A 28 10.28 3.43 23.69
C SER A 28 9.91 4.22 22.42
N GLY A 29 9.27 3.56 21.42
CA GLY A 29 8.73 4.21 20.21
C GLY A 29 9.58 4.09 18.97
N SER A 30 10.79 3.51 19.04
CA SER A 30 11.64 3.23 17.88
C SER A 30 11.43 1.78 17.43
N LYS A 31 10.41 1.54 16.60
CA LYS A 31 10.00 0.19 16.20
C LYS A 31 11.10 -0.58 15.48
N VAL A 32 11.41 -1.76 15.98
CA VAL A 32 12.34 -2.72 15.38
C VAL A 32 11.56 -3.73 14.55
N GLU A 33 11.95 -3.93 13.30
CA GLU A 33 11.41 -4.97 12.40
C GLU A 33 12.10 -6.32 12.59
N GLY A 34 13.38 -6.29 12.94
CA GLY A 34 14.17 -7.49 13.17
C GLY A 34 15.65 -7.17 13.43
N TRP A 35 16.40 -8.21 13.70
CA TRP A 35 17.87 -8.12 13.77
C TRP A 35 18.51 -9.37 13.20
N GLU A 36 19.75 -9.24 12.77
CA GLU A 36 20.58 -10.33 12.28
C GLU A 36 22.02 -10.17 12.77
N VAL A 37 22.69 -11.26 13.02
CA VAL A 37 24.15 -11.25 13.24
C VAL A 37 24.80 -11.57 11.91
N THR A 38 25.64 -10.67 11.41
CA THR A 38 26.36 -10.87 10.15
C THR A 38 27.17 -12.16 10.21
N GLY A 39 27.19 -12.94 9.12
CA GLY A 39 27.90 -14.22 9.09
C GLY A 39 27.32 -15.33 9.98
N SER A 40 26.10 -15.17 10.54
CA SER A 40 25.45 -16.22 11.35
C SER A 40 25.22 -17.54 10.60
N GLU A 41 25.14 -17.50 9.27
CA GLU A 41 25.08 -18.68 8.42
C GLU A 41 26.40 -19.44 8.28
N ILE A 42 27.51 -18.83 8.71
CA ILE A 42 28.86 -19.40 8.62
C ILE A 42 29.19 -20.07 9.95
N SER A 43 29.52 -21.34 9.91
CA SER A 43 30.02 -22.06 11.09
C SER A 43 31.21 -22.94 10.76
N ARG A 44 32.15 -23.03 11.69
CA ARG A 44 33.35 -23.88 11.59
C ARG A 44 34.20 -23.61 10.33
N VAL A 45 34.29 -22.36 9.93
CA VAL A 45 35.26 -21.90 8.92
C VAL A 45 36.35 -21.13 9.61
N VAL A 46 37.59 -21.60 9.44
CA VAL A 46 38.75 -21.07 10.13
C VAL A 46 39.84 -20.64 9.14
N VAL A 47 40.78 -19.84 9.61
CA VAL A 47 42.00 -19.53 8.85
C VAL A 47 42.85 -20.76 8.78
N GLY A 48 43.38 -21.11 7.60
CA GLY A 48 44.37 -22.15 7.40
C GLY A 48 45.56 -21.64 6.62
N ARG A 49 46.75 -22.17 6.91
CA ARG A 49 48.01 -21.90 6.16
C ARG A 49 48.31 -23.07 5.25
N VAL A 50 48.54 -22.81 3.99
CA VAL A 50 48.98 -23.81 3.02
C VAL A 50 50.44 -24.21 3.29
N ILE A 51 50.66 -25.46 3.73
CA ILE A 51 51.97 -25.99 4.08
C ILE A 51 52.66 -26.65 2.89
N SER A 52 51.92 -27.44 2.12
CA SER A 52 52.43 -28.09 0.92
C SER A 52 51.33 -28.28 -0.14
N MET A 53 51.76 -28.40 -1.37
CA MET A 53 50.87 -28.62 -2.53
C MET A 53 51.49 -29.63 -3.46
N GLU A 54 50.72 -30.66 -3.83
CA GLU A 54 51.14 -31.69 -4.77
C GLU A 54 50.06 -31.80 -5.89
N ARG A 55 50.49 -32.17 -7.11
CA ARG A 55 49.52 -32.39 -8.20
C ARG A 55 48.70 -33.65 -7.90
N HIS A 56 47.42 -33.52 -8.16
CA HIS A 56 46.50 -34.61 -7.96
C HIS A 56 46.80 -35.80 -8.89
N THR A 57 46.82 -37.01 -8.39
CA THR A 57 47.22 -38.21 -9.16
C THR A 57 46.34 -38.55 -10.35
N ASN A 58 45.05 -38.20 -10.26
CA ASN A 58 44.02 -38.51 -11.27
C ASN A 58 43.39 -37.25 -11.87
N SER A 59 44.09 -36.08 -11.84
CA SER A 59 43.58 -34.84 -12.39
C SER A 59 44.75 -33.88 -12.72
N ASP A 60 44.73 -33.30 -13.88
CA ASP A 60 45.73 -32.31 -14.36
C ASP A 60 45.46 -30.87 -13.89
N HIS A 61 44.25 -30.61 -13.32
CA HIS A 61 43.87 -29.27 -12.85
C HIS A 61 43.71 -29.16 -11.35
N MET A 62 43.80 -30.26 -10.59
CA MET A 62 43.58 -30.23 -9.13
C MET A 62 44.91 -30.32 -8.37
N TRP A 63 44.86 -29.75 -7.17
CA TRP A 63 45.90 -29.79 -6.20
C TRP A 63 45.44 -30.55 -4.94
N VAL A 64 46.33 -31.32 -4.34
CA VAL A 64 46.23 -31.92 -3.02
C VAL A 64 47.08 -31.07 -2.08
N CYS A 65 46.44 -30.36 -1.17
CA CYS A 65 47.08 -29.40 -0.26
C CYS A 65 47.10 -29.98 1.16
N LYS A 66 48.19 -29.72 1.89
CA LYS A 66 48.26 -29.86 3.34
C LYS A 66 48.09 -28.50 3.97
N ILE A 67 47.12 -28.40 4.87
CA ILE A 67 46.71 -27.13 5.48
C ILE A 67 46.85 -27.23 7.00
N ASP A 68 47.60 -26.33 7.58
CA ASP A 68 47.60 -26.08 9.02
C ASP A 68 46.41 -25.16 9.38
N VAL A 69 45.53 -25.65 10.22
CA VAL A 69 44.35 -24.94 10.74
C VAL A 69 44.49 -24.64 12.23
N GLY A 70 45.70 -24.60 12.77
CA GLY A 70 45.96 -24.36 14.18
C GLY A 70 45.63 -25.55 15.10
N GLY A 71 45.45 -26.75 14.53
CA GLY A 71 45.14 -27.96 15.28
C GLY A 71 46.35 -28.87 15.47
N GLU A 72 46.13 -30.05 16.09
CA GLU A 72 47.20 -31.01 16.35
C GLU A 72 47.79 -31.66 15.08
N ARG A 73 47.09 -31.61 13.97
CA ARG A 73 47.49 -32.18 12.69
C ARG A 73 47.07 -31.32 11.51
N GLU A 74 47.84 -31.42 10.44
CA GLU A 74 47.48 -30.84 9.15
C GLU A 74 46.31 -31.60 8.52
N LEU A 75 45.43 -30.84 7.79
CA LEU A 75 44.31 -31.40 7.02
C LEU A 75 44.73 -31.56 5.55
N GLN A 76 44.25 -32.61 4.93
CA GLN A 76 44.38 -32.77 3.49
C GLN A 76 43.13 -32.22 2.81
N ILE A 77 43.31 -31.24 1.92
CA ILE A 77 42.23 -30.63 1.16
C ILE A 77 42.59 -30.62 -0.32
N VAL A 78 41.62 -31.03 -1.13
CA VAL A 78 41.75 -31.04 -2.58
C VAL A 78 41.04 -29.80 -3.16
N THR A 79 41.74 -29.03 -3.98
CA THR A 79 41.20 -27.83 -4.63
C THR A 79 41.49 -27.82 -6.13
N GLY A 80 40.57 -27.25 -6.91
CA GLY A 80 40.77 -26.97 -8.34
C GLY A 80 41.32 -25.57 -8.61
N ALA A 81 41.39 -24.72 -7.58
CA ALA A 81 41.87 -23.35 -7.74
C ALA A 81 43.36 -23.28 -8.10
N GLN A 82 43.73 -22.32 -8.94
CA GLN A 82 45.09 -22.15 -9.43
C GLN A 82 45.83 -20.95 -8.82
N ASN A 83 45.12 -20.17 -7.97
CA ASN A 83 45.63 -18.93 -7.34
C ASN A 83 46.24 -19.16 -5.94
N VAL A 84 46.25 -20.40 -5.45
CA VAL A 84 46.79 -20.77 -4.11
C VAL A 84 48.25 -21.12 -4.20
N ASN A 85 49.05 -20.65 -3.25
CA ASN A 85 50.48 -20.95 -3.12
C ASN A 85 50.84 -21.43 -1.70
N ILE A 86 51.96 -22.07 -1.57
CA ILE A 86 52.54 -22.48 -0.27
C ILE A 86 52.82 -21.21 0.56
N GLY A 87 52.32 -21.19 1.78
CA GLY A 87 52.49 -20.06 2.71
C GLY A 87 51.23 -19.18 2.80
N ASP A 88 50.33 -19.26 1.81
CA ASP A 88 49.11 -18.45 1.81
C ASP A 88 48.20 -18.76 3.01
N LEU A 89 47.54 -17.74 3.56
CA LEU A 89 46.45 -17.84 4.52
C LEU A 89 45.15 -17.83 3.77
N VAL A 90 44.27 -18.81 4.05
CA VAL A 90 43.06 -19.04 3.30
C VAL A 90 41.89 -19.43 4.24
N PRO A 91 40.64 -19.11 3.95
CA PRO A 91 39.51 -19.63 4.68
C PRO A 91 39.30 -21.13 4.42
N VAL A 92 39.18 -21.92 5.47
CA VAL A 92 39.04 -23.36 5.44
C VAL A 92 37.72 -23.76 6.11
N ALA A 93 36.77 -24.24 5.32
CA ALA A 93 35.56 -24.85 5.80
C ALA A 93 35.88 -26.29 6.27
N LEU A 94 35.82 -26.53 7.57
CA LEU A 94 36.07 -27.80 8.20
C LEU A 94 34.93 -28.81 7.97
N ASP A 95 35.16 -30.09 8.27
CA ASP A 95 34.09 -31.11 8.25
C ASP A 95 32.91 -30.71 9.17
N GLY A 96 31.71 -30.73 8.64
CA GLY A 96 30.50 -30.29 9.33
C GLY A 96 30.32 -28.77 9.44
N SER A 97 31.08 -27.97 8.65
CA SER A 97 30.83 -26.55 8.51
C SER A 97 29.59 -26.25 7.69
N THR A 98 28.99 -25.09 7.93
CA THR A 98 27.94 -24.50 7.10
C THR A 98 28.43 -23.21 6.47
N LEU A 99 27.97 -22.94 5.26
CA LEU A 99 28.25 -21.75 4.46
C LEU A 99 26.91 -21.09 4.07
N PRO A 100 26.93 -19.82 3.64
CA PRO A 100 25.75 -19.11 3.17
C PRO A 100 24.91 -19.93 2.19
N GLY A 101 23.57 -19.82 2.31
CA GLY A 101 22.62 -20.65 1.56
C GLY A 101 22.47 -22.09 2.08
N GLY A 102 22.97 -22.40 3.28
CA GLY A 102 22.81 -23.71 3.93
C GLY A 102 23.69 -24.82 3.34
N LYS A 103 24.76 -24.48 2.62
CA LYS A 103 25.71 -25.47 2.05
C LYS A 103 26.53 -26.10 3.18
N GLU A 104 26.34 -27.40 3.42
CA GLU A 104 27.17 -28.16 4.35
C GLU A 104 28.41 -28.75 3.67
N ILE A 105 29.57 -28.65 4.32
CA ILE A 105 30.83 -29.23 3.88
C ILE A 105 31.08 -30.49 4.69
N ARG A 106 31.38 -31.57 4.00
CA ARG A 106 31.68 -32.89 4.59
C ARG A 106 32.95 -33.44 4.03
N THR A 107 33.66 -34.17 4.87
CA THR A 107 34.81 -34.97 4.43
C THR A 107 34.40 -35.97 3.36
N GLY A 108 35.11 -35.97 2.25
CA GLY A 108 34.80 -36.82 1.11
C GLY A 108 36.00 -37.17 0.23
N LYS A 109 35.78 -37.93 -0.84
CA LYS A 109 36.80 -38.23 -1.82
C LYS A 109 36.53 -37.49 -3.12
N LEU A 110 37.53 -36.74 -3.59
CA LEU A 110 37.51 -36.07 -4.88
C LEU A 110 38.45 -36.81 -5.83
N ARG A 111 37.91 -37.48 -6.85
CA ARG A 111 38.62 -38.34 -7.82
C ARG A 111 39.57 -39.34 -7.20
N GLY A 112 39.25 -39.84 -5.98
CA GLY A 112 40.02 -40.86 -5.26
C GLY A 112 40.84 -40.34 -4.07
N GLU A 113 41.20 -39.06 -4.06
CA GLU A 113 41.95 -38.42 -2.97
C GLU A 113 40.99 -37.91 -1.89
N LEU A 114 41.40 -38.05 -0.63
CA LEU A 114 40.62 -37.60 0.53
C LEU A 114 40.67 -36.04 0.63
N SER A 115 39.52 -35.41 0.82
CA SER A 115 39.42 -33.98 1.17
C SER A 115 38.69 -33.87 2.50
N GLU A 116 39.34 -33.32 3.51
CA GLU A 116 38.85 -33.22 4.90
C GLU A 116 38.18 -31.86 5.17
N GLY A 117 37.86 -31.10 4.12
CA GLY A 117 37.25 -29.79 4.14
C GLY A 117 37.30 -29.15 2.76
N MET A 118 37.07 -27.85 2.72
CA MET A 118 37.06 -27.07 1.51
C MET A 118 37.73 -25.71 1.73
N LEU A 119 38.56 -25.25 0.78
CA LEU A 119 39.05 -23.87 0.72
C LEU A 119 37.92 -23.00 0.15
N CYS A 120 37.69 -21.82 0.73
CA CYS A 120 36.56 -20.95 0.34
C CYS A 120 37.03 -19.76 -0.49
N SER A 121 36.22 -19.42 -1.47
CA SER A 121 36.24 -18.15 -2.20
C SER A 121 35.50 -17.04 -1.41
N LEU A 122 35.58 -15.78 -1.86
CA LEU A 122 34.78 -14.69 -1.33
C LEU A 122 33.28 -15.00 -1.41
N GLY A 123 32.80 -15.43 -2.58
CA GLY A 123 31.39 -15.72 -2.81
C GLY A 123 30.84 -16.84 -1.93
N GLU A 124 31.65 -17.86 -1.57
CA GLU A 124 31.26 -18.92 -0.64
C GLU A 124 31.10 -18.42 0.80
N LEU A 125 31.72 -17.31 1.15
CA LEU A 125 31.54 -16.62 2.43
C LEU A 125 30.46 -15.54 2.38
N GLY A 126 29.74 -15.38 1.25
CA GLY A 126 28.75 -14.31 1.07
C GLY A 126 29.38 -12.93 0.95
N LEU A 127 30.64 -12.84 0.53
CA LEU A 127 31.43 -11.63 0.36
C LEU A 127 31.62 -11.31 -1.12
N GLU A 128 31.81 -10.03 -1.43
CA GLU A 128 32.12 -9.54 -2.78
C GLU A 128 33.53 -8.97 -2.82
N GLN A 129 34.13 -8.84 -4.02
CA GLN A 129 35.44 -8.22 -4.20
C GLN A 129 35.51 -6.79 -3.62
N ARG A 130 34.40 -6.06 -3.60
CA ARG A 130 34.33 -4.71 -2.99
C ARG A 130 34.60 -4.72 -1.48
N ASP A 131 34.26 -5.81 -0.81
CA ASP A 131 34.56 -5.98 0.62
C ASP A 131 36.05 -6.18 0.88
N PHE A 132 36.72 -6.83 -0.06
CA PHE A 132 38.18 -7.13 -0.03
C PHE A 132 38.78 -6.85 -1.41
N PRO A 133 39.09 -5.59 -1.75
CA PRO A 133 39.49 -5.18 -3.10
C PRO A 133 40.77 -5.81 -3.62
N TYR A 134 41.63 -6.33 -2.73
CA TYR A 134 42.85 -7.06 -3.10
C TYR A 134 42.58 -8.51 -3.53
N ALA A 135 41.43 -9.06 -3.16
CA ALA A 135 41.05 -10.44 -3.49
C ALA A 135 40.56 -10.55 -4.94
N ILE A 136 40.79 -11.71 -5.53
CA ILE A 136 40.29 -12.01 -6.87
C ILE A 136 38.86 -12.56 -6.78
N GLU A 137 38.05 -12.25 -7.77
CA GLU A 137 36.63 -12.66 -7.81
C GLU A 137 36.50 -14.18 -8.00
N ASP A 138 37.21 -14.72 -8.97
CA ASP A 138 37.22 -16.14 -9.33
C ASP A 138 38.45 -16.87 -8.77
N GLY A 139 38.37 -17.35 -7.54
CA GLY A 139 39.45 -18.12 -6.92
C GLY A 139 39.26 -18.26 -5.42
N ILE A 140 40.23 -18.92 -4.76
CA ILE A 140 40.25 -18.98 -3.30
C ILE A 140 40.60 -17.60 -2.74
N PHE A 141 39.91 -17.22 -1.69
CA PHE A 141 40.18 -15.98 -0.98
C PHE A 141 41.54 -16.09 -0.24
N ILE A 142 42.53 -15.37 -0.72
CA ILE A 142 43.86 -15.29 -0.04
C ILE A 142 43.76 -14.12 0.95
N LEU A 143 44.00 -14.40 2.23
CA LEU A 143 43.86 -13.42 3.30
C LEU A 143 45.15 -12.58 3.42
N GLU A 144 45.00 -11.26 3.38
CA GLU A 144 46.05 -10.28 3.67
C GLU A 144 45.89 -9.65 5.07
N GLU A 145 44.88 -10.07 5.81
CA GLU A 145 44.60 -9.64 7.17
C GLU A 145 45.60 -10.19 8.17
N ASP A 146 45.81 -9.46 9.27
CA ASP A 146 46.61 -9.96 10.40
C ASP A 146 45.78 -11.06 11.12
N CYS A 147 46.12 -12.31 10.79
CA CYS A 147 45.44 -13.49 11.31
C CYS A 147 46.40 -14.71 11.38
N VAL A 148 46.03 -15.67 12.19
CA VAL A 148 46.81 -16.90 12.38
C VAL A 148 45.95 -18.14 12.11
N PRO A 149 46.60 -19.29 11.74
CA PRO A 149 45.86 -20.54 11.60
C PRO A 149 44.98 -20.87 12.83
N GLY A 150 43.73 -21.17 12.59
CA GLY A 150 42.75 -21.50 13.64
C GLY A 150 41.81 -20.35 14.02
N ASP A 151 42.10 -19.11 13.64
CA ASP A 151 41.22 -17.98 13.86
C ASP A 151 39.84 -18.19 13.16
N ASP A 152 38.76 -17.79 13.80
CA ASP A 152 37.45 -17.84 13.17
C ASP A 152 37.39 -16.81 12.02
N ILE A 153 37.01 -17.25 10.82
CA ILE A 153 36.97 -16.40 9.64
C ILE A 153 36.00 -15.23 9.80
N ARG A 154 34.94 -15.39 10.63
CA ARG A 154 33.98 -14.32 10.89
C ARG A 154 34.66 -13.14 11.60
N ASP A 155 35.51 -13.41 12.57
CA ASP A 155 36.27 -12.37 13.28
C ASP A 155 37.25 -11.68 12.34
N VAL A 156 37.98 -12.48 11.55
CA VAL A 156 38.94 -11.98 10.58
C VAL A 156 38.28 -11.11 9.50
N CYS A 157 37.15 -11.52 8.98
CA CYS A 157 36.41 -10.76 7.97
C CYS A 157 35.43 -9.71 8.55
N GLY A 158 35.26 -9.67 9.88
CA GLY A 158 34.31 -8.79 10.56
C GLY A 158 32.84 -9.13 10.22
N LEU A 159 32.52 -10.41 10.33
CA LEU A 159 31.19 -10.98 10.08
C LEU A 159 30.52 -11.43 11.39
N ASN A 160 30.61 -10.61 12.42
CA ASN A 160 30.07 -10.89 13.76
C ASN A 160 29.35 -9.67 14.37
N ASP A 161 29.04 -8.65 13.54
CA ASP A 161 28.28 -7.48 13.96
C ASP A 161 26.78 -7.81 14.03
N SER A 162 26.11 -7.31 15.05
CA SER A 162 24.65 -7.35 15.17
C SER A 162 24.06 -6.14 14.48
N VAL A 163 23.23 -6.37 13.50
CA VAL A 163 22.55 -5.33 12.70
C VAL A 163 21.06 -5.35 13.03
N VAL A 164 20.56 -4.23 13.50
CA VAL A 164 19.15 -4.04 13.87
C VAL A 164 18.45 -3.21 12.81
N GLU A 165 17.31 -3.69 12.32
CA GLU A 165 16.49 -2.98 11.32
C GLU A 165 15.34 -2.25 11.99
N PHE A 166 15.32 -0.92 11.82
CA PHE A 166 14.28 -0.03 12.35
C PHE A 166 13.31 0.42 11.26
N GLU A 167 12.03 0.42 11.58
CA GLU A 167 10.99 1.10 10.82
C GLU A 167 10.88 2.55 11.32
N ILE A 168 11.48 3.48 10.57
CA ILE A 168 11.47 4.90 10.92
C ILE A 168 10.24 5.60 10.33
N THR A 169 9.41 6.17 11.21
CA THR A 169 8.23 6.94 10.84
C THR A 169 8.57 8.26 10.14
N ASN A 170 7.61 8.82 9.41
CA ASN A 170 7.85 10.03 8.61
C ASN A 170 8.17 11.28 9.45
N ASN A 171 7.72 11.33 10.69
CA ASN A 171 7.97 12.44 11.62
C ASN A 171 9.35 12.37 12.31
N ARG A 172 10.09 11.27 12.16
CA ARG A 172 11.37 11.04 12.84
C ARG A 172 12.55 10.91 11.85
N PRO A 173 12.78 11.92 10.99
CA PRO A 173 13.93 11.91 10.06
C PRO A 173 15.28 11.87 10.78
N ASP A 174 15.38 12.37 12.01
CA ASP A 174 16.56 12.31 12.86
C ASP A 174 17.03 10.86 13.11
N CYS A 175 16.10 9.92 13.23
CA CYS A 175 16.38 8.49 13.42
C CYS A 175 16.79 7.76 12.12
N LEU A 176 16.83 8.43 10.96
CA LEU A 176 17.45 7.89 9.75
C LEU A 176 18.99 8.02 9.78
N SER A 177 19.57 8.10 10.97
CA SER A 177 21.00 8.23 11.22
C SER A 177 21.44 7.41 12.43
N VAL A 178 22.72 7.04 12.44
CA VAL A 178 23.35 6.37 13.59
C VAL A 178 23.32 7.29 14.81
N ARG A 179 23.63 8.59 14.64
CA ARG A 179 23.61 9.59 15.72
C ARG A 179 22.20 9.77 16.31
N GLY A 180 21.15 9.79 15.48
CA GLY A 180 19.79 9.88 15.97
C GLY A 180 19.37 8.65 16.75
N LEU A 181 19.64 7.46 16.23
CA LEU A 181 19.37 6.20 16.95
C LEU A 181 20.25 6.05 18.20
N ALA A 182 21.44 6.64 18.22
CA ALA A 182 22.29 6.67 19.44
C ALA A 182 21.65 7.53 20.55
N ARG A 183 21.02 8.70 20.21
CA ARG A 183 20.27 9.50 21.19
C ARG A 183 19.11 8.70 21.77
N GLU A 184 18.31 8.06 20.91
CA GLU A 184 17.17 7.23 21.31
C GLU A 184 17.63 6.06 22.20
N SER A 185 18.69 5.38 21.80
CA SER A 185 19.25 4.26 22.55
C SER A 185 19.81 4.69 23.90
N ALA A 186 20.55 5.79 23.95
CA ALA A 186 21.10 6.33 25.19
C ALA A 186 20.01 6.73 26.18
N CYS A 187 18.94 7.38 25.69
CA CYS A 187 17.78 7.73 26.50
C CYS A 187 17.03 6.48 27.00
N THR A 188 16.80 5.49 26.13
CA THR A 188 16.11 4.23 26.44
C THR A 188 16.84 3.43 27.52
N PHE A 189 18.18 3.39 27.45
CA PHE A 189 19.01 2.59 28.38
C PHE A 189 19.68 3.41 29.48
N HIS A 190 19.40 4.70 29.56
CA HIS A 190 19.98 5.63 30.52
C HIS A 190 21.52 5.57 30.56
N THR A 191 22.12 5.51 29.36
CA THR A 191 23.58 5.45 29.21
C THR A 191 24.14 6.79 28.74
N PRO A 192 25.42 7.09 29.04
CA PRO A 192 26.06 8.29 28.52
C PRO A 192 26.09 8.31 26.99
N LEU A 193 25.88 9.48 26.43
CA LEU A 193 25.97 9.73 25.00
C LEU A 193 27.13 10.69 24.73
N THR A 194 27.98 10.38 23.76
CA THR A 194 29.12 11.23 23.39
C THR A 194 29.17 11.41 21.89
N PHE A 195 29.15 12.66 21.43
CA PHE A 195 29.42 13.03 20.05
C PHE A 195 30.69 13.86 20.00
N ALA A 196 31.62 13.44 19.16
CA ALA A 196 32.78 14.28 18.81
C ALA A 196 32.36 15.29 17.73
N GLU A 197 32.77 16.54 17.89
CA GLU A 197 32.67 17.52 16.82
C GLU A 197 33.78 17.29 15.80
N PRO A 198 33.45 17.37 14.49
CA PRO A 198 34.44 17.17 13.44
C PRO A 198 35.58 18.22 13.52
N THR A 199 36.78 17.79 13.35
CA THR A 199 37.96 18.67 13.34
C THR A 199 38.62 18.66 11.96
N VAL A 200 38.64 19.80 11.29
CA VAL A 200 39.26 19.96 9.97
C VAL A 200 40.51 20.83 10.12
N THR A 201 41.63 20.28 9.69
CA THR A 201 42.94 20.98 9.77
C THR A 201 43.04 22.04 8.66
N ALA A 202 42.61 21.68 7.44
CA ALA A 202 42.64 22.57 6.26
C ALA A 202 44.04 23.19 5.98
N GLY A 203 44.12 24.40 5.44
CA GLY A 203 45.37 25.11 5.24
C GLY A 203 45.93 25.06 3.80
N HIS A 204 45.12 24.68 2.82
CA HIS A 204 45.58 24.41 1.46
C HIS A 204 45.04 25.41 0.38
N GLY A 205 44.68 26.64 0.79
CA GLY A 205 44.10 27.71 -0.03
C GLY A 205 42.68 28.06 0.34
N ASP A 206 42.19 29.24 -0.02
CA ASP A 206 40.85 29.73 0.34
C ASP A 206 39.80 29.27 -0.68
N ILE A 207 38.76 28.60 -0.23
CA ILE A 207 37.62 28.15 -1.07
C ILE A 207 36.91 29.34 -1.75
N HIS A 208 36.80 30.50 -1.07
CA HIS A 208 36.09 31.67 -1.58
C HIS A 208 36.78 32.32 -2.81
N GLU A 209 38.04 32.00 -3.06
CA GLU A 209 38.73 32.38 -4.28
C GLU A 209 38.42 31.49 -5.49
N LYS A 210 37.83 30.32 -5.25
CA LYS A 210 37.64 29.24 -6.24
C LYS A 210 36.19 28.94 -6.54
N LEU A 211 35.33 29.03 -5.53
CA LEU A 211 33.93 28.59 -5.62
C LEU A 211 32.98 29.69 -5.11
N SER A 212 31.87 29.85 -5.79
CA SER A 212 30.76 30.67 -5.32
C SER A 212 29.45 29.92 -5.40
N VAL A 213 28.54 30.15 -4.46
CA VAL A 213 27.23 29.55 -4.41
C VAL A 213 26.13 30.60 -4.37
N GLU A 214 25.14 30.47 -5.23
CA GLU A 214 23.98 31.33 -5.30
C GLU A 214 22.69 30.52 -5.14
N ILE A 215 21.85 30.83 -4.15
CA ILE A 215 20.51 30.26 -3.98
C ILE A 215 19.48 31.23 -4.58
N LYS A 216 18.81 30.83 -5.67
CA LYS A 216 17.75 31.63 -6.31
C LYS A 216 16.36 31.38 -5.73
N ASP A 217 16.14 30.27 -5.05
CA ASP A 217 14.86 29.91 -4.42
C ASP A 217 15.08 29.50 -2.96
N ALA A 218 15.04 30.48 -2.06
CA ALA A 218 15.24 30.30 -0.62
C ALA A 218 14.15 29.43 0.05
N GLU A 219 12.96 29.35 -0.54
CA GLU A 219 11.89 28.50 -0.02
C GLU A 219 12.16 27.03 -0.30
N LEU A 220 12.75 26.71 -1.44
CA LEU A 220 13.05 25.33 -1.81
C LEU A 220 14.42 24.85 -1.32
N CYS A 221 15.38 25.76 -1.15
CA CYS A 221 16.69 25.50 -0.58
C CYS A 221 17.02 26.57 0.48
N PRO A 222 16.68 26.35 1.75
CA PRO A 222 16.93 27.32 2.81
C PRO A 222 18.41 27.44 3.18
N ARG A 223 19.21 26.39 2.99
CA ARG A 223 20.66 26.42 3.26
C ARG A 223 21.42 25.52 2.29
N TYR A 224 22.57 26.01 1.86
CA TYR A 224 23.53 25.25 1.06
C TYR A 224 24.94 25.45 1.60
N THR A 225 25.62 24.37 1.93
CA THR A 225 27.01 24.40 2.39
C THR A 225 27.90 23.62 1.45
N ALA A 226 29.13 24.10 1.25
CA ALA A 226 30.12 23.45 0.42
C ALA A 226 31.53 23.56 1.02
N ARG A 227 32.29 22.49 0.82
CA ARG A 227 33.74 22.44 1.08
C ARG A 227 34.47 21.89 -0.14
N MET A 228 35.74 22.26 -0.28
CA MET A 228 36.55 21.91 -1.44
C MET A 228 37.79 21.13 -1.02
N VAL A 229 38.13 20.11 -1.79
CA VAL A 229 39.28 19.26 -1.56
C VAL A 229 40.04 19.09 -2.87
N LYS A 230 41.36 19.28 -2.84
CA LYS A 230 42.25 19.06 -4.00
C LYS A 230 43.16 17.88 -3.79
N ASN A 231 43.93 17.55 -4.84
CA ASN A 231 44.88 16.45 -4.85
C ASN A 231 44.26 15.12 -4.39
N ILE A 232 43.01 14.89 -4.87
CA ILE A 232 42.26 13.69 -4.53
C ILE A 232 42.97 12.45 -5.03
N LYS A 233 42.99 11.42 -4.16
CA LYS A 233 43.48 10.08 -4.47
C LYS A 233 42.31 9.11 -4.34
N ILE A 234 41.73 8.73 -5.47
CA ILE A 234 40.70 7.71 -5.50
C ILE A 234 41.32 6.34 -5.17
N ALA A 235 40.74 5.69 -4.18
CA ALA A 235 41.19 4.38 -3.70
C ALA A 235 40.01 3.64 -3.03
N PRO A 236 40.15 2.34 -2.79
CA PRO A 236 39.17 1.64 -1.94
C PRO A 236 39.16 2.22 -0.52
N SER A 237 37.99 2.33 0.06
CA SER A 237 37.79 2.76 1.45
C SER A 237 38.48 1.79 2.44
N PRO A 238 38.83 2.23 3.64
CA PRO A 238 39.43 1.33 4.66
C PRO A 238 38.39 0.28 5.11
N LYS A 239 38.87 -0.86 5.58
CA LYS A 239 38.04 -2.02 5.98
C LYS A 239 36.94 -1.64 6.97
N TRP A 240 37.22 -0.82 7.99
CA TRP A 240 36.23 -0.41 8.97
C TRP A 240 35.04 0.36 8.33
N MET A 241 35.30 1.22 7.35
CA MET A 241 34.27 1.98 6.65
C MET A 241 33.44 1.06 5.74
N ARG A 242 34.10 0.18 4.98
CA ARG A 242 33.39 -0.78 4.13
C ARG A 242 32.48 -1.71 4.94
N ARG A 243 32.93 -2.19 6.12
CA ARG A 243 32.13 -3.01 7.03
C ARG A 243 30.88 -2.29 7.49
N ARG A 244 30.98 -1.03 7.92
CA ARG A 244 29.83 -0.22 8.40
C ARG A 244 28.84 0.08 7.30
N LEU A 245 29.34 0.43 6.11
CA LEU A 245 28.47 0.63 4.93
C LEU A 245 27.71 -0.64 4.60
N ARG A 246 28.41 -1.78 4.51
CA ARG A 246 27.78 -3.07 4.24
C ARG A 246 26.74 -3.44 5.31
N ALA A 247 27.05 -3.30 6.58
CA ALA A 247 26.13 -3.56 7.69
C ALA A 247 24.87 -2.69 7.59
N SER A 248 25.01 -1.48 7.06
CA SER A 248 23.88 -0.56 6.80
C SER A 248 23.18 -0.80 5.47
N GLY A 249 23.58 -1.80 4.68
CA GLY A 249 22.99 -2.15 3.38
C GLY A 249 23.50 -1.32 2.20
N VAL A 250 24.57 -0.55 2.38
CA VAL A 250 25.19 0.28 1.34
C VAL A 250 26.42 -0.41 0.77
N ARG A 251 26.52 -0.47 -0.55
CA ARG A 251 27.67 -1.08 -1.26
C ARG A 251 28.83 -0.11 -1.31
N PRO A 252 30.04 -0.48 -0.83
CA PRO A 252 31.25 0.32 -1.02
C PRO A 252 31.61 0.48 -2.50
N ILE A 253 32.09 1.67 -2.87
CA ILE A 253 32.49 2.01 -4.24
C ILE A 253 33.95 2.49 -4.26
N ASN A 254 34.21 3.68 -3.73
CA ASN A 254 35.52 4.25 -3.55
C ASN A 254 35.50 5.20 -2.34
N ASN A 255 36.67 5.60 -1.85
CA ASN A 255 36.78 6.39 -0.63
C ASN A 255 35.97 7.69 -0.62
N ILE A 256 35.85 8.39 -1.74
CA ILE A 256 35.13 9.68 -1.79
C ILE A 256 33.60 9.44 -1.76
N VAL A 257 33.09 8.53 -2.58
CA VAL A 257 31.66 8.17 -2.61
C VAL A 257 31.27 7.51 -1.28
N ASP A 258 32.12 6.69 -0.73
CA ASP A 258 31.89 6.00 0.54
C ASP A 258 31.85 6.99 1.71
N ILE A 259 32.70 8.05 1.70
CA ILE A 259 32.65 9.15 2.67
C ILE A 259 31.26 9.82 2.64
N THR A 260 30.72 10.16 1.46
CA THR A 260 29.41 10.80 1.38
C THR A 260 28.30 9.89 1.91
N ASN A 261 28.33 8.61 1.58
CA ASN A 261 27.41 7.61 2.09
C ASN A 261 27.56 7.39 3.60
N TYR A 262 28.79 7.34 4.09
CA TYR A 262 29.09 7.18 5.51
C TYR A 262 28.51 8.34 6.32
N VAL A 263 28.75 9.57 5.90
CA VAL A 263 28.22 10.77 6.57
C VAL A 263 26.70 10.82 6.50
N MET A 264 26.11 10.43 5.37
CA MET A 264 24.65 10.32 5.26
C MET A 264 24.08 9.34 6.29
N LEU A 265 24.71 8.21 6.52
CA LEU A 265 24.27 7.22 7.53
C LEU A 265 24.57 7.70 8.95
N GLU A 266 25.71 8.36 9.19
CA GLU A 266 26.14 8.84 10.50
C GLU A 266 25.27 10.01 10.99
N TYR A 267 25.09 11.04 10.13
CA TYR A 267 24.40 12.29 10.46
C TYR A 267 22.94 12.35 9.99
N GLY A 268 22.52 11.49 9.06
CA GLY A 268 21.21 11.58 8.40
C GLY A 268 21.17 12.62 7.27
N GLN A 269 22.29 13.29 7.00
CA GLN A 269 22.41 14.35 6.00
C GLN A 269 22.96 13.76 4.69
N PRO A 270 22.16 13.65 3.62
CA PRO A 270 22.66 13.24 2.32
C PRO A 270 23.66 14.28 1.78
N MET A 271 24.71 13.78 1.19
CA MET A 271 25.78 14.58 0.61
C MET A 271 26.03 14.19 -0.84
N HIS A 272 26.61 15.11 -1.59
CA HIS A 272 27.10 14.86 -2.93
C HIS A 272 28.54 15.40 -3.08
N ALA A 273 29.26 14.87 -4.06
CA ALA A 273 30.58 15.36 -4.41
C ALA A 273 30.64 15.58 -5.92
N PHE A 274 30.94 16.81 -6.32
CA PHE A 274 31.11 17.19 -7.72
C PHE A 274 32.59 17.19 -8.10
N ASP A 275 32.91 16.75 -9.31
CA ASP A 275 34.21 17.07 -9.90
C ASP A 275 34.26 18.58 -10.21
N TYR A 276 35.18 19.27 -9.56
CA TYR A 276 35.33 20.72 -9.74
C TYR A 276 35.66 21.12 -11.19
N ALA A 277 36.35 20.27 -11.93
CA ALA A 277 36.69 20.53 -13.34
C ALA A 277 35.45 20.55 -14.25
N CYS A 278 34.33 19.96 -13.79
CA CYS A 278 33.04 19.93 -14.48
C CYS A 278 32.10 21.08 -14.07
N LEU A 279 32.53 21.96 -13.16
CA LEU A 279 31.76 23.12 -12.72
C LEU A 279 32.27 24.40 -13.43
N HIS A 280 31.48 24.91 -14.37
CA HIS A 280 31.86 26.10 -15.15
C HIS A 280 31.94 27.34 -14.24
N ASP A 281 33.01 28.14 -14.45
CA ASP A 281 33.34 29.34 -13.69
C ASP A 281 33.44 29.17 -12.17
N GLY A 282 33.58 27.91 -11.66
CA GLY A 282 33.55 27.63 -10.24
C GLY A 282 32.29 28.15 -9.53
N LYS A 283 31.14 28.04 -10.17
CA LYS A 283 29.89 28.56 -9.66
C LYS A 283 28.80 27.49 -9.57
N ILE A 284 28.16 27.41 -8.40
CA ILE A 284 26.96 26.61 -8.16
C ILE A 284 25.74 27.54 -8.05
N ILE A 285 24.67 27.22 -8.74
CA ILE A 285 23.41 27.95 -8.73
C ILE A 285 22.28 26.97 -8.38
N VAL A 286 21.66 27.16 -7.21
CA VAL A 286 20.49 26.39 -6.82
C VAL A 286 19.25 27.12 -7.30
N ARG A 287 18.55 26.53 -8.28
CA ARG A 287 17.40 27.15 -8.96
C ARG A 287 16.35 26.13 -9.37
N ARG A 288 15.19 26.60 -9.75
CA ARG A 288 14.23 25.75 -10.47
C ARG A 288 14.76 25.44 -11.87
N ALA A 289 14.40 24.26 -12.36
CA ALA A 289 14.66 23.91 -13.75
C ALA A 289 13.91 24.86 -14.70
N GLU A 290 14.46 25.06 -15.88
CA GLU A 290 13.85 25.86 -16.95
C GLU A 290 13.02 24.96 -17.89
N GLU A 291 12.11 25.58 -18.63
CA GLU A 291 11.29 24.83 -19.60
C GLU A 291 12.17 24.23 -20.70
N GLY A 292 12.05 22.93 -20.91
CA GLY A 292 12.82 22.21 -21.94
C GLY A 292 14.21 21.73 -21.50
N GLU A 293 14.62 21.98 -20.27
CA GLU A 293 15.87 21.41 -19.73
C GLU A 293 15.75 19.90 -19.58
N SER A 294 16.89 19.24 -19.73
CA SER A 294 17.05 17.80 -19.44
C SER A 294 18.37 17.56 -18.71
N LEU A 295 18.41 16.49 -17.94
CA LEU A 295 19.62 16.06 -17.25
C LEU A 295 19.77 14.54 -17.39
N ARG A 296 20.96 14.09 -17.75
CA ARG A 296 21.35 12.70 -17.62
C ARG A 296 21.88 12.46 -16.22
N THR A 297 21.22 11.58 -15.48
CA THR A 297 21.58 11.26 -14.08
C THR A 297 22.60 10.12 -14.01
N LEU A 298 23.17 9.89 -12.81
CA LEU A 298 24.21 8.86 -12.56
C LEU A 298 23.74 7.42 -12.87
N ASP A 299 22.44 7.18 -12.92
CA ASP A 299 21.88 5.87 -13.36
C ASP A 299 21.88 5.68 -14.88
N GLY A 300 22.37 6.67 -15.62
CA GLY A 300 22.51 6.67 -17.08
C GLY A 300 21.25 7.03 -17.86
N ASN A 301 20.17 7.39 -17.19
CA ASN A 301 18.91 7.77 -17.81
C ASN A 301 18.82 9.29 -18.07
N ASP A 302 18.19 9.67 -19.20
CA ASP A 302 17.89 11.05 -19.52
C ASP A 302 16.50 11.44 -19.00
N HIS A 303 16.43 12.50 -18.21
CA HIS A 303 15.20 13.01 -17.61
C HIS A 303 14.85 14.39 -18.15
N ALA A 304 13.64 14.56 -18.67
CA ALA A 304 13.07 15.85 -19.00
C ALA A 304 12.65 16.56 -17.70
N LEU A 305 13.11 17.78 -17.53
CA LEU A 305 12.86 18.58 -16.32
C LEU A 305 11.66 19.52 -16.50
N THR A 306 11.03 19.86 -15.40
CA THR A 306 9.93 20.82 -15.37
C THR A 306 10.22 21.94 -14.36
N PRO A 307 9.66 23.15 -14.53
CA PRO A 307 9.88 24.28 -13.62
C PRO A 307 9.45 24.04 -12.17
N GLY A 308 8.74 22.94 -11.89
CA GLY A 308 8.41 22.52 -10.53
C GLY A 308 9.56 21.80 -9.81
N MET A 309 10.62 21.42 -10.53
CA MET A 309 11.76 20.67 -9.99
C MET A 309 12.90 21.63 -9.61
N LEU A 310 13.57 21.32 -8.50
CA LEU A 310 14.77 22.03 -8.08
C LEU A 310 16.01 21.34 -8.65
N VAL A 311 16.91 22.10 -9.19
CA VAL A 311 18.20 21.65 -9.72
C VAL A 311 19.37 22.39 -9.08
N ILE A 312 20.48 21.69 -8.98
CA ILE A 312 21.78 22.30 -8.80
C ILE A 312 22.35 22.48 -10.19
N ALA A 313 22.71 23.69 -10.53
CA ALA A 313 23.19 24.10 -11.86
C ALA A 313 24.49 24.86 -11.74
N ASP A 314 25.21 24.93 -12.82
CA ASP A 314 26.26 25.89 -13.08
C ASP A 314 25.81 26.90 -14.14
N PRO A 315 26.65 27.81 -14.65
CA PRO A 315 26.28 28.78 -15.71
C PRO A 315 25.84 28.15 -17.03
N GLU A 316 26.22 26.89 -17.31
CA GLU A 316 25.87 26.22 -18.57
C GLU A 316 24.61 25.35 -18.48
N GLY A 317 24.24 24.86 -17.27
CA GLY A 317 23.03 24.04 -17.11
C GLY A 317 22.96 23.25 -15.82
N PRO A 318 21.99 22.33 -15.71
CA PRO A 318 21.82 21.50 -14.51
C PRO A 318 22.95 20.47 -14.41
N VAL A 319 23.53 20.33 -13.21
CA VAL A 319 24.55 19.35 -12.85
C VAL A 319 24.05 18.30 -11.84
N ALA A 320 22.91 18.55 -11.19
CA ALA A 320 22.25 17.56 -10.35
C ALA A 320 20.74 17.87 -10.18
N LEU A 321 19.95 16.82 -9.92
CA LEU A 321 18.61 16.92 -9.36
C LEU A 321 18.73 17.11 -7.85
N ALA A 322 18.42 18.30 -7.35
CA ALA A 322 18.59 18.63 -5.95
C ALA A 322 17.91 17.61 -5.02
N GLY A 323 18.68 17.01 -4.13
CA GLY A 323 18.21 16.03 -3.15
C GLY A 323 17.69 14.70 -3.70
N VAL A 324 17.84 14.44 -5.01
CA VAL A 324 17.41 13.17 -5.64
C VAL A 324 18.60 12.39 -6.19
N MET A 325 19.32 12.95 -7.18
CA MET A 325 20.44 12.25 -7.82
C MET A 325 21.39 13.23 -8.54
N GLY A 326 22.67 12.96 -8.48
CA GLY A 326 23.70 13.69 -9.21
C GLY A 326 23.59 13.51 -10.73
N GLY A 327 24.13 14.46 -11.47
CA GLY A 327 24.25 14.37 -12.92
C GLY A 327 25.48 13.59 -13.35
N ALA A 328 25.40 12.87 -14.45
CA ALA A 328 26.52 12.15 -15.05
C ALA A 328 27.60 13.11 -15.58
N ASN A 329 27.23 14.39 -15.85
CA ASN A 329 28.13 15.43 -16.34
C ASN A 329 29.05 16.04 -15.27
N SER A 330 28.87 15.66 -14.00
CA SER A 330 29.68 16.14 -12.86
C SER A 330 30.18 15.00 -11.96
N GLU A 331 30.13 13.76 -12.48
CA GLU A 331 30.52 12.55 -11.77
C GLU A 331 32.03 12.53 -11.44
N ILE A 332 32.34 11.97 -10.27
CA ILE A 332 33.73 11.71 -9.87
C ILE A 332 34.23 10.47 -10.59
N THR A 333 35.41 10.63 -11.24
CA THR A 333 36.10 9.57 -11.98
C THR A 333 37.51 9.35 -11.39
N ASP A 334 38.19 8.33 -11.85
CA ASP A 334 39.60 8.06 -11.45
C ASP A 334 40.57 9.20 -11.84
N GLU A 335 40.15 10.09 -12.77
CA GLU A 335 40.92 11.25 -13.20
C GLU A 335 40.61 12.52 -12.39
N THR A 336 39.62 12.48 -11.49
CA THR A 336 39.24 13.63 -10.68
C THR A 336 40.35 14.05 -9.73
N THR A 337 40.75 15.29 -9.77
CA THR A 337 41.84 15.84 -8.92
C THR A 337 41.35 16.78 -7.84
N THR A 338 40.19 17.40 -8.02
CA THR A 338 39.60 18.37 -7.10
C THR A 338 38.09 18.16 -7.05
N ILE A 339 37.53 18.11 -5.85
CA ILE A 339 36.11 17.94 -5.63
C ILE A 339 35.51 19.07 -4.82
N VAL A 340 34.21 19.24 -4.99
CA VAL A 340 33.36 20.08 -4.14
C VAL A 340 32.35 19.17 -3.44
N PHE A 341 32.45 19.07 -2.12
CA PHE A 341 31.42 18.45 -1.31
C PHE A 341 30.24 19.42 -1.16
N GLU A 342 29.05 18.88 -1.36
CA GLU A 342 27.78 19.51 -1.10
C GLU A 342 27.14 18.93 0.15
N SER A 343 26.62 19.79 1.02
CA SER A 343 25.69 19.43 2.08
C SER A 343 24.63 20.52 2.17
N ALA A 344 23.41 20.20 1.74
CA ALA A 344 22.37 21.20 1.61
C ALA A 344 21.06 20.76 2.29
N ASN A 345 20.19 21.72 2.56
CA ASN A 345 18.84 21.45 3.02
C ASN A 345 17.84 21.82 1.94
N PHE A 346 16.92 20.93 1.62
CA PHE A 346 15.90 21.11 0.60
C PHE A 346 14.50 20.90 1.18
N LEU A 347 13.52 21.65 0.66
CA LEU A 347 12.12 21.51 1.07
C LEU A 347 11.60 20.10 0.71
N GLY A 348 11.33 19.28 1.71
CA GLY A 348 11.01 17.86 1.54
C GLY A 348 9.83 17.59 0.60
N HIS A 349 8.78 18.43 0.64
CA HIS A 349 7.64 18.30 -0.25
C HIS A 349 8.01 18.48 -1.74
N SER A 350 8.96 19.38 -2.05
CA SER A 350 9.46 19.57 -3.42
C SER A 350 10.25 18.36 -3.89
N ILE A 351 11.14 17.83 -3.05
CA ILE A 351 11.93 16.62 -3.38
C ILE A 351 11.03 15.42 -3.62
N ARG A 352 10.02 15.21 -2.75
CA ARG A 352 9.04 14.14 -2.93
C ARG A 352 8.29 14.25 -4.26
N LYS A 353 7.83 15.46 -4.63
CA LYS A 353 7.14 15.66 -5.91
C LYS A 353 8.03 15.33 -7.11
N THR A 354 9.29 15.78 -7.07
CA THR A 354 10.27 15.48 -8.11
C THR A 354 10.54 13.98 -8.22
N ALA A 355 10.80 13.32 -7.08
CA ALA A 355 11.04 11.88 -7.03
C ALA A 355 9.87 11.06 -7.60
N ILE A 356 8.63 11.41 -7.25
CA ILE A 356 7.42 10.75 -7.77
C ILE A 356 7.26 11.00 -9.26
N ALA A 357 7.44 12.25 -9.72
CA ALA A 357 7.24 12.61 -11.12
C ALA A 357 8.22 11.89 -12.05
N LEU A 358 9.44 11.64 -11.58
CA LEU A 358 10.49 10.94 -12.34
C LEU A 358 10.52 9.44 -12.07
N GLY A 359 9.70 8.92 -11.13
CA GLY A 359 9.73 7.53 -10.71
C GLY A 359 11.04 7.12 -10.02
N MET A 360 11.78 8.08 -9.45
CA MET A 360 13.10 7.90 -8.82
C MET A 360 12.98 7.99 -7.31
N ARG A 361 13.25 6.90 -6.62
CA ARG A 361 13.36 6.89 -5.16
C ARG A 361 14.77 6.47 -4.76
N THR A 362 15.49 7.39 -4.15
CA THR A 362 16.87 7.18 -3.67
C THR A 362 16.93 7.31 -2.15
N ASP A 363 18.02 6.85 -1.54
CA ASP A 363 18.27 7.03 -0.11
C ASP A 363 18.32 8.51 0.30
N ALA A 364 18.83 9.37 -0.58
CA ALA A 364 18.82 10.82 -0.39
C ALA A 364 17.40 11.39 -0.42
N SER A 365 16.64 11.11 -1.48
CA SER A 365 15.27 11.62 -1.60
C SER A 365 14.35 11.12 -0.47
N GLY A 366 14.54 9.87 -0.03
CA GLY A 366 13.80 9.29 1.09
C GLY A 366 14.09 9.95 2.45
N ARG A 367 15.25 10.58 2.62
CA ARG A 367 15.60 11.40 3.79
C ARG A 367 15.07 12.83 3.64
N PHE A 368 15.37 13.50 2.53
CA PHE A 368 14.92 14.88 2.31
C PHE A 368 13.41 15.04 2.35
N GLU A 369 12.63 14.08 1.79
CA GLU A 369 11.16 14.16 1.79
C GLU A 369 10.53 14.25 3.18
N LYS A 370 11.25 13.82 4.22
CA LYS A 370 10.79 13.83 5.62
C LYS A 370 11.14 15.13 6.38
N GLY A 371 11.94 16.02 5.76
CA GLY A 371 12.38 17.26 6.40
C GLY A 371 13.59 17.04 7.32
N LEU A 372 14.76 17.38 6.81
CA LEU A 372 16.02 17.24 7.55
C LEU A 372 16.35 18.48 8.37
N ASP A 373 17.22 18.29 9.34
CA ASP A 373 17.75 19.37 10.17
C ASP A 373 18.61 20.35 9.35
N LEU A 374 18.23 21.61 9.34
CA LEU A 374 18.95 22.68 8.66
C LEU A 374 20.37 22.87 9.20
N PHE A 375 20.58 22.61 10.50
CA PHE A 375 21.87 22.80 11.15
C PHE A 375 22.81 21.60 11.01
N ALA A 376 22.34 20.46 10.51
CA ALA A 376 23.20 19.30 10.23
C ALA A 376 24.13 19.51 9.03
N THR A 377 23.88 20.50 8.15
CA THR A 377 24.61 20.68 6.90
C THR A 377 26.11 20.95 7.12
N VAL A 378 26.44 21.86 8.03
CA VAL A 378 27.87 22.24 8.31
C VAL A 378 28.61 21.11 9.00
N PRO A 379 28.15 20.55 10.13
CA PRO A 379 28.84 19.42 10.77
C PRO A 379 29.01 18.22 9.83
N ALA A 380 28.07 17.96 8.94
CA ALA A 380 28.15 16.85 7.99
C ALA A 380 29.26 17.07 6.95
N VAL A 381 29.34 18.27 6.35
CA VAL A 381 30.41 18.54 5.39
C VAL A 381 31.78 18.62 6.05
N ASP A 382 31.86 19.11 7.29
CA ASP A 382 33.10 19.10 8.07
C ASP A 382 33.55 17.67 8.39
N ARG A 383 32.61 16.78 8.76
CA ARG A 383 32.89 15.36 8.96
C ARG A 383 33.43 14.67 7.71
N ALA A 384 32.87 14.99 6.54
CA ALA A 384 33.39 14.49 5.28
C ALA A 384 34.84 14.92 5.03
N CYS A 385 35.16 16.18 5.31
CA CYS A 385 36.53 16.71 5.21
C CYS A 385 37.48 16.07 6.22
N GLU A 386 37.07 15.91 7.47
CA GLU A 386 37.85 15.19 8.49
C GLU A 386 38.15 13.76 8.04
N LEU A 387 37.17 13.04 7.45
CA LEU A 387 37.36 11.71 6.92
C LEU A 387 38.35 11.70 5.74
N VAL A 388 38.33 12.71 4.86
CA VAL A 388 39.34 12.84 3.79
C VAL A 388 40.73 13.02 4.35
N GLU A 389 40.90 13.86 5.38
CA GLU A 389 42.19 14.06 6.04
C GLU A 389 42.67 12.78 6.76
N MET A 390 41.80 12.12 7.51
CA MET A 390 42.07 10.86 8.20
C MET A 390 42.55 9.77 7.25
N LEU A 391 42.00 9.71 6.05
CA LEU A 391 42.35 8.72 5.03
C LEU A 391 43.55 9.15 4.16
N GLY A 392 44.05 10.38 4.29
CA GLY A 392 45.04 10.94 3.39
C GLY A 392 44.58 10.98 1.93
N ALA A 393 43.28 11.08 1.74
CA ALA A 393 42.61 11.00 0.44
C ALA A 393 42.65 12.33 -0.35
N GLY A 394 43.07 13.43 0.25
CA GLY A 394 43.16 14.75 -0.37
C GLY A 394 43.57 15.84 0.59
N GLU A 395 43.58 17.08 0.12
CA GLU A 395 43.98 18.27 0.85
C GLU A 395 42.80 19.25 0.91
N VAL A 396 42.31 19.54 2.10
CA VAL A 396 41.13 20.39 2.32
C VAL A 396 41.48 21.88 2.22
N PHE A 397 40.71 22.65 1.46
CA PHE A 397 40.79 24.10 1.41
C PHE A 397 40.37 24.76 2.71
N ASP A 398 40.90 25.94 3.01
CA ASP A 398 40.45 26.80 4.08
C ASP A 398 39.07 27.34 3.78
N GLY A 399 38.29 27.56 4.83
CA GLY A 399 36.96 28.12 4.77
C GLY A 399 35.86 27.11 4.39
N THR A 400 34.64 27.54 4.59
CA THR A 400 33.41 26.83 4.23
C THR A 400 32.49 27.80 3.57
N ILE A 401 31.94 27.49 2.41
CA ILE A 401 30.83 28.27 1.86
C ILE A 401 29.59 27.83 2.57
N ASP A 402 28.93 28.78 3.23
CA ASP A 402 27.69 28.56 3.97
C ASP A 402 26.69 29.65 3.61
N VAL A 403 25.74 29.32 2.77
CA VAL A 403 24.69 30.25 2.33
C VAL A 403 23.40 29.89 3.04
N LEU A 404 23.08 30.61 4.10
CA LEU A 404 21.81 30.52 4.82
C LEU A 404 20.84 31.55 4.19
N ALA A 405 19.97 31.06 3.29
CA ALA A 405 19.03 31.90 2.55
C ALA A 405 17.71 32.12 3.31
N LYS A 406 17.38 31.27 4.27
CA LYS A 406 16.21 31.39 5.13
C LYS A 406 16.55 30.94 6.55
N GLU A 407 16.43 31.86 7.49
CA GLU A 407 16.63 31.52 8.91
C GLU A 407 15.47 30.67 9.44
N PRO A 408 15.77 29.62 10.22
CA PRO A 408 14.74 28.81 10.84
C PRO A 408 14.17 29.51 12.06
N GLU A 409 12.90 29.24 12.34
CA GLU A 409 12.27 29.66 13.61
C GLU A 409 12.59 28.65 14.69
N THR A 410 13.06 29.12 15.85
CA THR A 410 13.25 28.26 17.02
C THR A 410 11.91 28.05 17.71
N THR A 411 11.56 26.80 17.97
CA THR A 411 10.32 26.44 18.63
C THR A 411 10.53 26.41 20.15
N PHE A 412 9.65 27.12 20.88
CA PHE A 412 9.63 27.13 22.34
C PHE A 412 8.30 26.58 22.85
N ILE A 413 8.35 25.66 23.80
CA ILE A 413 7.17 25.01 24.39
C ILE A 413 7.25 25.11 25.91
N GLU A 414 6.17 25.49 26.58
CA GLU A 414 6.13 25.49 28.02
C GLU A 414 5.96 24.06 28.59
N LEU A 415 6.85 23.62 29.47
CA LEU A 415 6.74 22.34 30.18
C LEU A 415 5.72 22.47 31.34
N ASP A 416 4.47 22.14 31.05
CA ASP A 416 3.37 22.09 32.03
C ASP A 416 3.09 20.62 32.40
N ASP A 417 3.74 20.13 33.44
CA ASP A 417 3.63 18.77 33.94
C ASP A 417 2.20 18.37 34.31
N LYS A 418 1.40 19.33 34.79
CA LYS A 418 -0.01 19.08 35.15
C LYS A 418 -0.87 18.83 33.94
N ARG A 419 -0.68 19.63 32.90
CA ARG A 419 -1.41 19.44 31.64
C ARG A 419 -0.97 18.18 30.91
N ILE A 420 0.33 17.85 30.93
CA ILE A 420 0.84 16.59 30.37
C ILE A 420 0.20 15.40 31.10
N ASN A 421 0.23 15.37 32.40
CA ASN A 421 -0.37 14.30 33.21
C ASN A 421 -1.90 14.21 33.01
N ALA A 422 -2.60 15.34 32.90
CA ALA A 422 -4.02 15.36 32.61
C ALA A 422 -4.34 14.83 31.20
N LEU A 423 -3.49 15.10 30.20
CA LEU A 423 -3.64 14.59 28.84
C LEU A 423 -3.41 13.08 28.78
N LEU A 424 -2.38 12.60 29.47
CA LEU A 424 -1.99 11.17 29.45
C LEU A 424 -2.85 10.31 30.39
N GLY A 425 -3.53 10.91 31.36
CA GLY A 425 -4.18 10.17 32.44
C GLY A 425 -3.19 9.47 33.35
N ALA A 426 -2.01 10.06 33.59
CA ALA A 426 -0.90 9.50 34.32
C ALA A 426 -0.44 10.48 35.43
N ASP A 427 0.50 10.03 36.25
CA ASP A 427 1.14 10.84 37.29
C ASP A 427 2.68 10.70 37.13
N ILE A 428 3.20 11.22 36.02
CA ILE A 428 4.63 11.20 35.72
C ILE A 428 5.32 12.34 36.49
N PRO A 429 6.39 12.07 37.26
CA PRO A 429 7.11 13.09 37.97
C PRO A 429 7.75 14.12 37.03
N ARG A 430 7.67 15.41 37.39
CA ARG A 430 8.28 16.49 36.58
C ARG A 430 9.79 16.28 36.35
N GLU A 431 10.49 15.76 37.34
CA GLU A 431 11.93 15.47 37.26
C GLU A 431 12.22 14.44 36.17
N PHE A 432 11.43 13.36 36.10
CA PHE A 432 11.53 12.37 35.03
C PHE A 432 11.30 12.99 33.63
N MET A 433 10.28 13.86 33.49
CA MET A 433 10.00 14.57 32.24
C MET A 433 11.21 15.43 31.83
N ALA A 434 11.78 16.20 32.78
CA ALA A 434 12.91 17.08 32.55
C ALA A 434 14.16 16.29 32.13
N ASP A 435 14.48 15.22 32.87
CA ASP A 435 15.65 14.36 32.60
C ASP A 435 15.52 13.68 31.23
N THR A 436 14.35 13.12 30.91
CA THR A 436 14.08 12.49 29.62
C THR A 436 14.25 13.47 28.46
N LEU A 437 13.60 14.64 28.53
CA LEU A 437 13.67 15.65 27.49
C LEU A 437 15.10 16.19 27.30
N THR A 438 15.83 16.41 28.41
CA THR A 438 17.23 16.83 28.34
C THR A 438 18.12 15.77 27.70
N SER A 439 17.88 14.49 28.00
CA SER A 439 18.61 13.36 27.40
C SER A 439 18.35 13.26 25.89
N LEU A 440 17.19 13.69 25.41
CA LEU A 440 16.84 13.79 24.00
C LEU A 440 17.38 15.04 23.30
N GLY A 441 17.99 15.97 24.05
CA GLY A 441 18.60 17.20 23.55
C GLY A 441 17.71 18.43 23.61
N PHE A 442 16.56 18.38 24.28
CA PHE A 442 15.80 19.60 24.59
C PHE A 442 16.52 20.43 25.65
N GLU A 443 16.55 21.75 25.51
CA GLU A 443 17.10 22.65 26.51
C GLU A 443 15.97 23.18 27.39
N LEU A 444 16.08 22.91 28.70
CA LEU A 444 15.07 23.39 29.68
C LEU A 444 15.58 24.60 30.44
N ASN A 445 14.98 25.75 30.21
CA ASN A 445 15.22 26.99 30.94
C ASN A 445 13.99 27.36 31.77
N SER A 446 14.04 27.12 33.08
CA SER A 446 12.89 27.25 33.99
C SER A 446 11.74 26.32 33.58
N ASN A 447 10.74 26.85 32.89
CA ASN A 447 9.58 26.11 32.37
C ASN A 447 9.54 26.06 30.84
N THR A 448 10.46 26.73 30.17
CA THR A 448 10.47 26.80 28.72
C THR A 448 11.45 25.79 28.15
N LEU A 449 10.95 24.91 27.30
CA LEU A 449 11.73 23.98 26.50
C LEU A 449 12.09 24.67 25.18
N THR A 450 13.36 24.67 24.83
CA THR A 450 13.82 24.93 23.48
C THR A 450 13.87 23.58 22.75
N VAL A 451 13.13 23.48 21.66
CA VAL A 451 13.08 22.25 20.85
C VAL A 451 14.35 22.18 20.01
N PRO A 452 15.07 21.05 20.00
CA PRO A 452 16.25 20.90 19.16
C PRO A 452 15.86 20.89 17.68
N SER A 453 16.74 21.41 16.84
CA SER A 453 16.46 21.65 15.40
C SER A 453 16.12 20.38 14.62
N TRP A 454 16.63 19.23 15.04
CA TRP A 454 16.34 17.91 14.43
C TRP A 454 14.97 17.34 14.80
N ARG A 455 14.24 17.95 15.74
CA ARG A 455 12.90 17.54 16.19
C ARG A 455 11.82 18.47 15.64
N GLY A 456 11.77 18.61 14.33
CA GLY A 456 10.74 19.38 13.64
C GLY A 456 9.30 18.89 13.83
N ASP A 457 9.13 17.69 14.39
CA ASP A 457 7.85 17.09 14.77
C ASP A 457 7.29 17.66 16.09
N CYS A 458 8.14 18.17 16.99
CA CYS A 458 7.73 18.71 18.27
C CYS A 458 7.31 20.18 18.14
N THR A 459 6.02 20.45 18.02
CA THR A 459 5.48 21.80 17.79
C THR A 459 4.55 22.29 18.88
N MET A 460 4.05 21.39 19.72
CA MET A 460 3.08 21.71 20.76
C MET A 460 3.23 20.80 22.01
N LEU A 461 2.53 21.15 23.08
CA LEU A 461 2.60 20.40 24.35
C LEU A 461 2.23 18.91 24.21
N ALA A 462 1.35 18.56 23.28
CA ALA A 462 0.97 17.17 23.06
C ALA A 462 2.16 16.32 22.56
N ASP A 463 3.04 16.90 21.73
CA ASP A 463 4.24 16.24 21.24
C ASP A 463 5.23 15.98 22.40
N ILE A 464 5.34 16.95 23.33
CA ILE A 464 6.14 16.79 24.56
C ILE A 464 5.53 15.74 25.48
N ALA A 465 4.21 15.67 25.56
CA ALA A 465 3.53 14.62 26.33
C ALA A 465 3.82 13.22 25.76
N GLU A 466 3.86 13.08 24.44
CA GLU A 466 4.26 11.83 23.76
C GLU A 466 5.70 11.45 24.13
N GLU A 467 6.65 12.38 24.05
CA GLU A 467 8.04 12.14 24.42
C GLU A 467 8.18 11.65 25.89
N CYS A 468 7.44 12.25 26.80
CA CYS A 468 7.42 11.78 28.19
C CYS A 468 6.78 10.39 28.33
N ALA A 469 5.67 10.14 27.67
CA ALA A 469 4.91 8.90 27.78
C ALA A 469 5.67 7.68 27.23
N ARG A 470 6.34 7.83 26.08
CA ARG A 470 7.04 6.72 25.43
C ARG A 470 8.24 6.22 26.25
N PHE A 471 8.93 7.08 26.97
CA PHE A 471 10.02 6.69 27.87
C PHE A 471 9.52 6.33 29.29
N TRP A 472 8.40 6.90 29.71
CA TRP A 472 7.74 6.42 30.94
C TRP A 472 7.28 4.98 30.79
N GLY A 473 6.78 4.63 29.62
CA GLY A 473 6.22 3.33 29.24
C GLY A 473 4.69 3.37 29.19
N TYR A 474 4.14 3.15 28.01
CA TYR A 474 2.69 3.12 27.81
C TYR A 474 2.00 2.00 28.62
N ASP A 475 2.72 0.93 28.90
CA ASP A 475 2.26 -0.19 29.73
C ASP A 475 2.04 0.20 31.20
N LYS A 476 2.65 1.29 31.67
CA LYS A 476 2.46 1.83 33.03
C LYS A 476 1.30 2.80 33.14
N ILE A 477 0.69 3.21 32.04
CA ILE A 477 -0.48 4.09 32.04
C ILE A 477 -1.72 3.23 32.27
N GLU A 478 -2.41 3.48 33.39
CA GLU A 478 -3.61 2.70 33.74
C GLU A 478 -4.76 2.96 32.77
N ALA A 479 -5.40 1.87 32.33
CA ALA A 479 -6.61 1.98 31.53
C ALA A 479 -7.76 2.55 32.38
N THR A 480 -8.44 3.57 31.89
CA THR A 480 -9.58 4.20 32.55
C THR A 480 -10.88 3.91 31.77
N ASP A 481 -11.98 3.78 32.51
CA ASP A 481 -13.30 3.66 31.91
C ASP A 481 -13.71 4.94 31.19
N ILE A 482 -14.34 4.79 30.04
CA ILE A 482 -14.92 5.92 29.29
C ILE A 482 -16.04 6.54 30.11
N ARG A 483 -15.94 7.82 30.43
CA ARG A 483 -16.97 8.61 31.11
C ARG A 483 -17.52 9.66 30.16
N GLY A 484 -18.84 9.65 29.98
CA GLY A 484 -19.51 10.59 29.08
C GLY A 484 -21.02 10.51 29.25
N ALA A 485 -21.73 11.48 28.70
CA ALA A 485 -23.18 11.38 28.57
C ALA A 485 -23.55 10.25 27.63
N ALA A 486 -24.36 9.32 28.10
CA ALA A 486 -24.90 8.28 27.25
C ALA A 486 -25.92 8.91 26.29
N THR A 487 -25.73 8.75 25.00
CA THR A 487 -26.68 9.12 23.98
C THR A 487 -27.26 7.86 23.35
N GLN A 488 -28.56 7.92 23.02
CA GLN A 488 -29.17 6.81 22.32
C GLN A 488 -28.61 6.74 20.91
N GLY A 489 -27.86 5.67 20.61
CA GLY A 489 -27.43 5.35 19.26
C GLY A 489 -28.56 4.70 18.44
N GLY A 490 -28.38 4.59 17.15
CA GLY A 490 -29.34 3.93 16.28
C GLY A 490 -28.90 3.97 14.81
N TYR A 491 -29.63 3.24 14.00
CA TYR A 491 -29.46 3.29 12.55
C TYR A 491 -30.26 4.47 11.98
N SER A 492 -29.74 5.09 10.93
CA SER A 492 -30.53 6.05 10.15
C SER A 492 -31.72 5.36 9.46
N GLU A 493 -32.74 6.13 9.10
CA GLU A 493 -33.92 5.61 8.36
C GLU A 493 -33.52 4.85 7.11
N LYS A 494 -32.58 5.40 6.34
CA LYS A 494 -32.01 4.73 5.14
C LYS A 494 -31.35 3.39 5.49
N MET A 495 -30.56 3.32 6.57
CA MET A 495 -29.94 2.07 7.00
C MET A 495 -30.97 1.04 7.45
N LEU A 496 -32.02 1.48 8.18
CA LEU A 496 -33.11 0.60 8.58
C LEU A 496 -33.85 0.06 7.35
N PHE A 497 -34.08 0.92 6.35
CA PHE A 497 -34.73 0.52 5.10
C PHE A 497 -33.93 -0.54 4.35
N VAL A 498 -32.60 -0.32 4.16
CA VAL A 498 -31.69 -1.30 3.51
C VAL A 498 -31.70 -2.63 4.28
N ARG A 499 -31.62 -2.60 5.61
CA ARG A 499 -31.70 -3.79 6.45
C ARG A 499 -33.01 -4.54 6.32
N LYS A 500 -34.13 -3.81 6.22
CA LYS A 500 -35.48 -4.34 5.97
C LYS A 500 -35.51 -5.13 4.65
N LEU A 501 -35.00 -4.57 3.57
CA LEU A 501 -34.93 -5.25 2.28
C LEU A 501 -34.00 -6.50 2.33
N GLY A 502 -32.83 -6.40 2.94
CA GLY A 502 -31.95 -7.55 3.13
C GLY A 502 -32.61 -8.66 3.96
N THR A 503 -33.40 -8.30 4.99
CA THR A 503 -34.15 -9.27 5.78
C THR A 503 -35.22 -9.95 4.92
N ALA A 504 -35.92 -9.21 4.06
CA ALA A 504 -36.90 -9.79 3.12
C ALA A 504 -36.20 -10.74 2.12
N CYS A 505 -35.03 -10.41 1.58
CA CYS A 505 -34.25 -11.30 0.72
C CYS A 505 -33.93 -12.62 1.42
N ARG A 506 -33.41 -12.55 2.63
CA ARG A 506 -33.07 -13.76 3.41
C ARG A 506 -34.30 -14.60 3.75
N ALA A 507 -35.42 -13.96 4.08
CA ALA A 507 -36.68 -14.68 4.35
C ALA A 507 -37.20 -15.45 3.12
N MET A 508 -36.85 -15.05 1.92
CA MET A 508 -37.17 -15.73 0.66
C MET A 508 -36.08 -16.77 0.25
N GLY A 509 -35.05 -16.99 1.08
CA GLY A 509 -33.98 -17.97 0.84
C GLY A 509 -32.83 -17.46 -0.05
N TYR A 510 -32.72 -16.14 -0.23
CA TYR A 510 -31.57 -15.56 -0.91
C TYR A 510 -30.40 -15.37 0.06
N THR A 511 -29.19 -15.67 -0.38
CA THR A 511 -27.94 -15.46 0.34
C THR A 511 -27.28 -14.18 -0.08
N GLU A 512 -26.82 -13.38 0.86
CA GLU A 512 -26.11 -12.13 0.60
C GLU A 512 -24.72 -12.39 0.05
N VAL A 513 -24.35 -11.62 -0.97
CA VAL A 513 -23.00 -11.59 -1.52
C VAL A 513 -22.49 -10.15 -1.60
N MET A 514 -21.19 -9.99 -1.56
CA MET A 514 -20.53 -8.70 -1.77
C MET A 514 -19.49 -8.87 -2.86
N THR A 515 -19.54 -8.02 -3.86
CA THR A 515 -18.60 -8.03 -4.99
C THR A 515 -17.83 -6.73 -5.10
N TYR A 516 -16.74 -6.75 -5.83
CA TYR A 516 -15.97 -5.53 -6.07
C TYR A 516 -16.77 -4.49 -6.87
N SER A 517 -16.59 -3.23 -6.50
CA SER A 517 -17.13 -2.09 -7.29
C SER A 517 -16.31 -1.84 -8.57
N PHE A 518 -15.14 -2.44 -8.68
CA PHE A 518 -14.28 -2.36 -9.85
C PHE A 518 -14.54 -3.55 -10.77
N VAL A 519 -14.70 -3.27 -12.06
CA VAL A 519 -14.99 -4.28 -13.08
C VAL A 519 -14.14 -4.06 -14.32
N SER A 520 -14.10 -5.06 -15.20
CA SER A 520 -13.51 -4.91 -16.53
C SER A 520 -14.41 -4.08 -17.43
N PRO A 521 -13.86 -3.19 -18.27
CA PRO A 521 -14.64 -2.53 -19.33
C PRO A 521 -15.38 -3.53 -20.22
N SER A 522 -14.78 -4.70 -20.49
CA SER A 522 -15.38 -5.78 -21.29
C SER A 522 -16.59 -6.44 -20.63
N SER A 523 -16.84 -6.22 -19.34
CA SER A 523 -18.00 -6.77 -18.64
C SER A 523 -19.32 -6.26 -19.22
N LEU A 524 -19.33 -5.02 -19.71
CA LEU A 524 -20.50 -4.43 -20.39
C LEU A 524 -20.73 -5.04 -21.79
N ASP A 525 -19.68 -5.47 -22.47
CA ASP A 525 -19.80 -6.19 -23.74
C ASP A 525 -20.41 -7.58 -23.51
N LYS A 526 -19.98 -8.28 -22.47
CA LYS A 526 -20.52 -9.59 -22.09
C LYS A 526 -22.03 -9.58 -21.83
N ILE A 527 -22.54 -8.49 -21.28
CA ILE A 527 -23.99 -8.30 -21.05
C ILE A 527 -24.67 -7.53 -22.18
N LYS A 528 -24.04 -7.40 -23.35
CA LYS A 528 -24.58 -6.84 -24.60
C LYS A 528 -25.07 -5.38 -24.45
N VAL A 529 -24.44 -4.57 -23.58
CA VAL A 529 -24.77 -3.14 -23.45
C VAL A 529 -24.44 -2.43 -24.79
N PRO A 530 -25.37 -1.68 -25.38
CA PRO A 530 -25.13 -0.92 -26.62
C PRO A 530 -23.96 0.05 -26.49
N ALA A 531 -23.26 0.33 -27.60
CA ALA A 531 -22.07 1.17 -27.61
C ALA A 531 -22.35 2.63 -27.18
N ASP A 532 -23.54 3.13 -27.44
CA ASP A 532 -24.02 4.46 -27.13
C ASP A 532 -24.75 4.56 -25.78
N SER A 533 -24.80 3.45 -25.01
CA SER A 533 -25.49 3.41 -23.73
C SER A 533 -24.81 4.28 -22.67
N PRO A 534 -25.56 5.06 -21.88
CA PRO A 534 -25.04 5.80 -20.73
C PRO A 534 -24.32 4.91 -19.68
N LEU A 535 -24.61 3.62 -19.64
CA LEU A 535 -23.90 2.67 -18.77
C LEU A 535 -22.41 2.54 -19.11
N ARG A 536 -21.99 2.92 -20.32
CA ARG A 536 -20.57 2.89 -20.72
C ARG A 536 -19.79 4.13 -20.29
N ASP A 537 -20.47 5.17 -19.84
CA ASP A 537 -19.83 6.37 -19.30
C ASP A 537 -19.43 6.15 -17.84
N ASN A 538 -18.38 5.37 -17.63
CA ASN A 538 -17.87 4.99 -16.33
C ASN A 538 -16.60 5.77 -15.92
N TYR A 539 -16.26 5.77 -14.63
CA TYR A 539 -14.99 6.25 -14.13
C TYR A 539 -13.91 5.21 -14.35
N ARG A 540 -12.79 5.63 -14.95
CA ARG A 540 -11.59 4.81 -15.09
C ARG A 540 -10.65 5.03 -13.91
N ILE A 541 -10.11 3.94 -13.35
CA ILE A 541 -9.12 3.97 -12.28
C ILE A 541 -7.77 4.37 -12.89
N LEU A 542 -7.07 5.33 -12.28
CA LEU A 542 -5.78 5.80 -12.79
C LEU A 542 -4.67 4.75 -12.67
N ASN A 543 -4.67 3.97 -11.60
CA ASN A 543 -3.67 2.93 -11.30
C ASN A 543 -4.36 1.62 -10.89
N PRO A 544 -5.10 0.96 -11.81
CA PRO A 544 -5.81 -0.27 -11.50
C PRO A 544 -4.83 -1.42 -11.20
N LEU A 545 -5.28 -2.39 -10.42
CA LEU A 545 -4.52 -3.64 -10.20
C LEU A 545 -4.38 -4.46 -11.48
N GLY A 546 -5.37 -4.38 -12.38
CA GLY A 546 -5.40 -5.04 -13.67
C GLY A 546 -6.53 -4.52 -14.53
N GLU A 547 -6.58 -4.90 -15.82
CA GLU A 547 -7.64 -4.48 -16.75
C GLU A 547 -9.03 -4.99 -16.32
N ASP A 548 -9.09 -6.12 -15.63
CA ASP A 548 -10.30 -6.72 -15.07
C ASP A 548 -10.93 -5.92 -13.92
N THR A 549 -10.21 -4.94 -13.36
CA THR A 549 -10.64 -4.08 -12.27
C THR A 549 -10.40 -2.59 -12.57
N SER A 550 -10.45 -2.20 -13.85
CA SER A 550 -9.98 -0.88 -14.29
C SER A 550 -11.05 0.21 -14.36
N VAL A 551 -12.34 -0.14 -14.21
CA VAL A 551 -13.45 0.84 -14.20
C VAL A 551 -14.41 0.62 -13.05
N MET A 552 -15.06 1.72 -12.60
CA MET A 552 -16.16 1.66 -11.63
C MET A 552 -17.42 1.15 -12.32
N ARG A 553 -18.14 0.22 -11.67
CA ARG A 553 -19.38 -0.37 -12.21
C ARG A 553 -20.53 0.65 -12.27
N THR A 554 -21.26 0.65 -13.36
CA THR A 554 -22.49 1.43 -13.57
C THR A 554 -23.76 0.59 -13.41
N THR A 555 -23.62 -0.73 -13.36
CA THR A 555 -24.64 -1.74 -13.04
C THR A 555 -23.98 -2.88 -12.28
N ALA A 556 -24.69 -3.54 -11.39
CA ALA A 556 -24.17 -4.68 -10.63
C ALA A 556 -24.43 -6.03 -11.30
N LEU A 557 -25.14 -6.04 -12.41
CA LEU A 557 -25.51 -7.27 -13.14
C LEU A 557 -24.29 -8.12 -13.56
N PRO A 558 -23.19 -7.55 -14.12
CA PRO A 558 -21.98 -8.32 -14.44
C PRO A 558 -21.36 -9.01 -13.23
N SER A 559 -21.32 -8.32 -12.09
CA SER A 559 -20.79 -8.84 -10.84
C SER A 559 -21.63 -10.02 -10.33
N MET A 560 -22.94 -9.89 -10.34
CA MET A 560 -23.86 -10.97 -9.95
C MET A 560 -23.71 -12.19 -10.84
N LEU A 561 -23.65 -12.00 -12.17
CA LEU A 561 -23.45 -13.09 -13.13
C LEU A 561 -22.09 -13.80 -12.91
N GLY A 562 -21.05 -13.05 -12.55
CA GLY A 562 -19.74 -13.62 -12.20
C GLY A 562 -19.79 -14.53 -10.97
N VAL A 563 -20.54 -14.12 -9.92
CA VAL A 563 -20.70 -14.95 -8.71
C VAL A 563 -21.55 -16.19 -8.99
N LEU A 564 -22.63 -16.05 -9.76
CA LEU A 564 -23.44 -17.18 -10.20
C LEU A 564 -22.62 -18.19 -11.01
N SER A 565 -21.81 -17.71 -11.96
CA SER A 565 -20.86 -18.54 -12.74
C SER A 565 -19.89 -19.28 -11.86
N THR A 566 -19.29 -18.58 -10.88
CA THR A 566 -18.36 -19.18 -9.93
C THR A 566 -19.02 -20.31 -9.11
N ASN A 567 -20.24 -20.08 -8.65
CA ASN A 567 -21.00 -21.10 -7.91
C ASN A 567 -21.30 -22.33 -8.79
N LEU A 568 -21.78 -22.11 -10.02
CA LEU A 568 -22.06 -23.22 -10.93
C LEU A 568 -20.79 -24.01 -11.28
N SER A 569 -19.67 -23.34 -11.52
CA SER A 569 -18.39 -24.00 -11.81
C SER A 569 -17.88 -24.84 -10.63
N ARG A 570 -18.28 -24.50 -9.40
CA ARG A 570 -18.04 -25.25 -8.18
C ARG A 570 -19.10 -26.31 -7.91
N ARG A 571 -19.97 -26.60 -8.88
CA ARG A 571 -21.03 -27.63 -8.82
C ARG A 571 -22.14 -27.31 -7.80
N ASN A 572 -22.35 -26.07 -7.46
CA ASN A 572 -23.57 -25.66 -6.78
C ASN A 572 -24.67 -25.58 -7.84
N MET A 573 -25.53 -26.59 -7.92
CA MET A 573 -26.53 -26.71 -8.99
C MET A 573 -27.74 -25.79 -8.83
N GLU A 574 -27.86 -25.14 -7.69
CA GLU A 574 -28.91 -24.17 -7.37
C GLU A 574 -28.27 -22.97 -6.65
N ALA A 575 -28.71 -21.78 -6.97
CA ALA A 575 -28.31 -20.58 -6.26
C ALA A 575 -29.44 -19.54 -6.25
N LYS A 576 -29.60 -18.86 -5.10
CA LYS A 576 -30.42 -17.65 -4.93
C LYS A 576 -29.56 -16.64 -4.16
N LEU A 577 -29.07 -15.63 -4.86
CA LEU A 577 -28.13 -14.66 -4.33
C LEU A 577 -28.68 -13.25 -4.42
N TYR A 578 -28.31 -12.38 -3.47
CA TYR A 578 -28.61 -10.96 -3.55
C TYR A 578 -27.41 -10.11 -3.13
N GLU A 579 -27.35 -8.91 -3.67
CA GLU A 579 -26.36 -7.89 -3.29
C GLU A 579 -27.01 -6.53 -3.15
N MET A 580 -26.71 -5.82 -2.06
CA MET A 580 -26.93 -4.39 -1.93
C MET A 580 -25.70 -3.69 -2.49
N ALA A 581 -25.71 -3.44 -3.77
CA ALA A 581 -24.56 -2.97 -4.52
C ALA A 581 -24.55 -1.46 -4.68
N THR A 582 -23.37 -0.83 -4.63
CA THR A 582 -23.22 0.57 -5.06
C THR A 582 -22.80 0.61 -6.52
N VAL A 583 -23.49 1.43 -7.32
CA VAL A 583 -23.15 1.75 -8.70
C VAL A 583 -22.79 3.23 -8.83
N TYR A 584 -21.95 3.57 -9.79
CA TYR A 584 -21.31 4.89 -9.90
C TYR A 584 -21.67 5.50 -11.26
N LYS A 585 -22.50 6.55 -11.25
CA LYS A 585 -22.90 7.25 -12.47
C LYS A 585 -22.21 8.60 -12.55
N LYS A 586 -21.61 8.92 -13.70
CA LYS A 586 -21.01 10.23 -13.91
C LYS A 586 -22.07 11.33 -13.87
N GLN A 587 -21.68 12.45 -13.27
CA GLN A 587 -22.52 13.66 -13.26
C GLN A 587 -21.82 14.75 -14.09
N PRO A 588 -22.48 15.32 -15.09
CA PRO A 588 -21.92 16.42 -15.87
C PRO A 588 -21.48 17.58 -14.98
N GLY A 589 -20.21 18.02 -15.12
CA GLY A 589 -19.64 19.15 -14.38
C GLY A 589 -19.28 18.88 -12.92
N LYS A 590 -19.40 17.62 -12.43
CA LYS A 590 -18.98 17.26 -11.08
C LYS A 590 -17.79 16.28 -11.12
N MET A 591 -16.92 16.39 -10.16
CA MET A 591 -15.76 15.49 -10.00
C MET A 591 -16.19 14.13 -9.44
N LEU A 592 -17.17 14.10 -8.54
CA LEU A 592 -17.63 12.90 -7.88
C LEU A 592 -18.82 12.27 -8.59
N ALA A 593 -18.95 10.96 -8.49
CA ALA A 593 -20.05 10.18 -9.03
C ALA A 593 -21.36 10.42 -8.28
N ASP A 594 -22.50 10.14 -8.93
CA ASP A 594 -23.74 9.81 -8.25
C ASP A 594 -23.66 8.35 -7.81
N GLU A 595 -23.47 8.14 -6.52
CA GLU A 595 -23.35 6.82 -5.91
C GLU A 595 -24.73 6.33 -5.51
N ARG A 596 -25.24 5.34 -6.24
CA ARG A 596 -26.57 4.81 -6.01
C ARG A 596 -26.52 3.38 -5.50
N THR A 597 -27.29 3.10 -4.47
CA THR A 597 -27.49 1.73 -4.01
C THR A 597 -28.53 1.05 -4.87
N VAL A 598 -28.19 -0.10 -5.44
CA VAL A 598 -29.12 -0.99 -6.16
C VAL A 598 -29.18 -2.35 -5.45
N LEU A 599 -30.37 -2.95 -5.47
CA LEU A 599 -30.54 -4.34 -5.03
C LEU A 599 -30.52 -5.23 -6.27
N THR A 600 -29.56 -6.13 -6.33
CA THR A 600 -29.44 -7.10 -7.42
C THR A 600 -29.79 -8.48 -6.89
N LEU A 601 -30.73 -9.17 -7.52
CA LEU A 601 -31.05 -10.58 -7.31
C LEU A 601 -30.49 -11.41 -8.45
N GLY A 602 -29.99 -12.61 -8.15
CA GLY A 602 -29.58 -13.59 -9.14
C GLY A 602 -29.94 -15.01 -8.70
N ALA A 603 -30.50 -15.80 -9.60
CA ALA A 603 -30.89 -17.16 -9.28
C ALA A 603 -30.85 -18.11 -10.50
N TYR A 604 -30.52 -19.37 -10.25
CA TYR A 604 -30.61 -20.46 -11.22
C TYR A 604 -30.87 -21.81 -10.53
N GLY A 605 -31.31 -22.78 -11.30
CA GLY A 605 -31.54 -24.18 -10.82
C GLY A 605 -32.82 -24.35 -10.03
N GLY A 606 -33.12 -25.58 -9.61
CA GLY A 606 -34.31 -25.90 -8.88
C GLY A 606 -35.62 -25.50 -9.62
N ASP A 607 -36.56 -24.98 -8.87
CA ASP A 607 -37.86 -24.51 -9.38
C ASP A 607 -37.85 -23.00 -9.75
N VAL A 608 -36.65 -22.43 -10.05
CA VAL A 608 -36.52 -21.00 -10.39
C VAL A 608 -36.97 -20.78 -11.83
N ASP A 609 -38.02 -19.97 -12.01
CA ASP A 609 -38.47 -19.48 -13.27
C ASP A 609 -38.71 -17.95 -13.24
N PHE A 610 -39.25 -17.40 -14.33
CA PHE A 610 -39.58 -15.99 -14.40
C PHE A 610 -40.59 -15.55 -13.30
N PHE A 611 -41.57 -16.40 -13.00
CA PHE A 611 -42.58 -16.07 -12.02
C PHE A 611 -42.09 -16.19 -10.59
N ALA A 612 -41.18 -17.14 -10.33
CA ALA A 612 -40.50 -17.24 -9.04
C ALA A 612 -39.65 -15.99 -8.73
N LEU A 613 -38.88 -15.47 -9.72
CA LEU A 613 -38.15 -14.21 -9.55
C LEU A 613 -39.08 -13.03 -9.41
N LYS A 614 -40.14 -12.97 -10.24
CA LYS A 614 -41.14 -11.90 -10.18
C LYS A 614 -41.83 -11.87 -8.80
N GLY A 615 -42.20 -13.03 -8.26
CA GLY A 615 -42.77 -13.14 -6.92
C GLY A 615 -41.82 -12.63 -5.81
N ALA A 616 -40.54 -12.91 -5.95
CA ALA A 616 -39.53 -12.36 -5.04
C ALA A 616 -39.46 -10.82 -5.12
N VAL A 617 -39.48 -10.25 -6.33
CA VAL A 617 -39.50 -8.80 -6.51
C VAL A 617 -40.79 -8.20 -5.97
N GLU A 618 -41.96 -8.82 -6.20
CA GLU A 618 -43.25 -8.39 -5.63
C GLU A 618 -43.22 -8.39 -4.10
N ALA A 619 -42.63 -9.40 -3.47
CA ALA A 619 -42.48 -9.46 -2.02
C ALA A 619 -41.53 -8.36 -1.48
N LEU A 620 -40.47 -8.04 -2.21
CA LEU A 620 -39.59 -6.93 -1.86
C LEU A 620 -40.27 -5.57 -1.97
N LEU A 621 -41.05 -5.34 -3.04
CA LEU A 621 -41.81 -4.12 -3.24
C LEU A 621 -42.92 -3.96 -2.16
N CYS A 622 -43.54 -5.07 -1.77
CA CYS A 622 -44.48 -5.10 -0.64
C CYS A 622 -43.76 -4.77 0.69
N ALA A 623 -42.60 -5.37 0.95
CA ALA A 623 -41.79 -5.04 2.12
C ALA A 623 -41.32 -3.59 2.12
N ALA A 624 -41.00 -3.02 0.98
CA ALA A 624 -40.71 -1.60 0.79
C ALA A 624 -41.92 -0.68 0.87
N ARG A 625 -43.12 -1.23 0.95
CA ARG A 625 -44.41 -0.48 0.89
C ARG A 625 -44.53 0.39 -0.37
N THR A 626 -44.01 -0.09 -1.49
CA THR A 626 -44.03 0.63 -2.75
C THR A 626 -45.44 0.74 -3.28
N PRO A 627 -45.97 1.96 -3.53
CA PRO A 627 -47.33 2.12 -4.08
C PRO A 627 -47.36 1.88 -5.58
N ASP A 628 -48.53 1.67 -6.13
CA ASP A 628 -48.88 1.65 -7.57
C ASP A 628 -47.90 0.82 -8.44
N VAL A 629 -47.59 -0.38 -7.94
CA VAL A 629 -46.65 -1.29 -8.60
C VAL A 629 -47.23 -1.87 -9.87
N ARG A 630 -46.53 -1.73 -10.98
CA ARG A 630 -46.86 -2.39 -12.25
C ARG A 630 -45.65 -2.97 -12.94
N PHE A 631 -45.87 -3.99 -13.75
CA PHE A 631 -44.87 -4.64 -14.58
C PHE A 631 -45.26 -4.49 -16.06
N THR A 632 -44.30 -4.06 -16.87
CA THR A 632 -44.47 -3.96 -18.33
C THR A 632 -43.41 -4.80 -19.05
N ALA A 633 -43.75 -5.37 -20.19
CA ALA A 633 -42.77 -6.08 -21.00
C ALA A 633 -41.60 -5.15 -21.36
N ASP A 634 -40.38 -5.63 -21.23
CA ASP A 634 -39.14 -4.92 -21.60
C ASP A 634 -38.43 -5.75 -22.67
N THR A 635 -38.38 -5.24 -23.87
CA THR A 635 -37.71 -5.87 -25.04
C THR A 635 -36.41 -5.16 -25.43
N GLU A 636 -36.10 -4.05 -24.72
CA GLU A 636 -34.97 -3.17 -25.06
C GLU A 636 -33.68 -3.48 -24.25
N THR A 637 -33.83 -4.02 -23.04
CA THR A 637 -32.68 -4.32 -22.19
C THR A 637 -31.96 -5.56 -22.69
N ALA A 638 -30.91 -5.37 -23.48
CA ALA A 638 -30.22 -6.42 -24.25
C ALA A 638 -29.64 -7.55 -23.42
N ALA A 639 -29.36 -7.33 -22.15
CA ALA A 639 -28.83 -8.36 -21.23
C ALA A 639 -29.86 -9.46 -20.92
N PHE A 640 -31.13 -9.21 -21.12
CA PHE A 640 -32.23 -10.12 -20.81
C PHE A 640 -32.88 -10.72 -22.08
N HIS A 641 -33.57 -11.83 -21.88
CA HIS A 641 -34.32 -12.50 -22.94
C HIS A 641 -35.54 -11.64 -23.33
N PRO A 642 -35.74 -11.24 -24.61
CA PRO A 642 -36.72 -10.25 -25.00
C PRO A 642 -38.18 -10.68 -24.75
N GLY A 643 -38.44 -11.98 -24.67
CA GLY A 643 -39.77 -12.50 -24.36
C GLY A 643 -40.01 -12.85 -22.89
N ARG A 644 -39.02 -12.64 -22.02
CA ARG A 644 -39.07 -13.02 -20.60
C ARG A 644 -38.36 -11.97 -19.72
N CYS A 645 -38.62 -10.70 -20.00
CA CYS A 645 -38.11 -9.55 -19.28
C CYS A 645 -39.24 -8.55 -19.02
N ALA A 646 -39.18 -7.93 -17.87
CA ALA A 646 -40.13 -6.90 -17.47
C ALA A 646 -39.42 -5.72 -16.78
N ALA A 647 -39.87 -4.52 -17.12
CA ALA A 647 -39.58 -3.32 -16.35
C ALA A 647 -40.54 -3.21 -15.15
N VAL A 648 -40.00 -2.76 -14.03
CA VAL A 648 -40.71 -2.57 -12.76
C VAL A 648 -40.97 -1.09 -12.57
N TRP A 649 -42.20 -0.73 -12.26
CA TRP A 649 -42.63 0.65 -12.08
C TRP A 649 -43.41 0.87 -10.78
N SER A 650 -43.31 2.08 -10.23
CA SER A 650 -44.25 2.64 -9.26
C SER A 650 -44.81 3.93 -9.84
N GLY A 651 -46.11 3.95 -10.14
CA GLY A 651 -46.68 5.03 -10.94
C GLY A 651 -45.94 5.19 -12.27
N ASP A 652 -45.35 6.37 -12.53
CA ASP A 652 -44.58 6.68 -13.73
C ASP A 652 -43.06 6.55 -13.52
N THR A 653 -42.61 6.15 -12.32
CA THR A 653 -41.17 5.99 -11.99
C THR A 653 -40.74 4.55 -12.25
N ARG A 654 -39.73 4.37 -13.13
CA ARG A 654 -39.13 3.07 -13.37
C ARG A 654 -38.17 2.75 -12.22
N LEU A 655 -38.42 1.66 -11.52
CA LEU A 655 -37.62 1.20 -10.38
C LEU A 655 -36.49 0.27 -10.79
N GLY A 656 -36.64 -0.48 -11.87
CA GLY A 656 -35.65 -1.44 -12.29
C GLY A 656 -36.12 -2.41 -13.37
N THR A 657 -35.40 -3.52 -13.50
CA THR A 657 -35.67 -4.57 -14.50
C THR A 657 -35.50 -5.94 -13.86
N LEU A 658 -36.31 -6.89 -14.29
CA LEU A 658 -36.16 -8.31 -13.93
C LEU A 658 -36.41 -9.20 -15.14
N GLY A 659 -35.81 -10.37 -15.17
CA GLY A 659 -36.06 -11.32 -16.25
C GLY A 659 -35.10 -12.49 -16.29
N GLN A 660 -35.31 -13.33 -17.30
CA GLN A 660 -34.36 -14.36 -17.68
C GLN A 660 -33.21 -13.67 -18.41
N ILE A 661 -31.97 -14.02 -18.06
CA ILE A 661 -30.76 -13.56 -18.75
C ILE A 661 -30.74 -14.11 -20.19
N HIS A 662 -30.28 -13.29 -21.13
CA HIS A 662 -30.16 -13.68 -22.52
C HIS A 662 -29.24 -14.89 -22.68
N PRO A 663 -29.58 -15.90 -23.52
CA PRO A 663 -28.74 -17.10 -23.69
C PRO A 663 -27.27 -16.82 -24.05
N ASP A 664 -27.02 -15.83 -24.93
CA ASP A 664 -25.64 -15.44 -25.30
C ASP A 664 -24.88 -14.85 -24.11
N VAL A 665 -25.57 -14.12 -23.23
CA VAL A 665 -24.98 -13.59 -22.01
C VAL A 665 -24.68 -14.73 -21.02
N CYS A 666 -25.61 -15.69 -20.87
CA CYS A 666 -25.35 -16.89 -20.07
C CYS A 666 -24.10 -17.63 -20.60
N ALA A 667 -24.00 -17.84 -21.91
CA ALA A 667 -22.84 -18.48 -22.54
C ALA A 667 -21.54 -17.70 -22.30
N ALA A 668 -21.57 -16.37 -22.36
CA ALA A 668 -20.40 -15.51 -22.08
C ALA A 668 -19.88 -15.59 -20.65
N TYR A 669 -20.74 -16.02 -19.70
CA TYR A 669 -20.39 -16.28 -18.29
C TYR A 669 -20.25 -17.76 -17.96
N GLY A 670 -20.39 -18.68 -18.93
CA GLY A 670 -20.35 -20.13 -18.68
C GLY A 670 -21.49 -20.63 -17.79
N LEU A 671 -22.65 -19.99 -17.90
CA LEU A 671 -23.87 -20.37 -17.18
C LEU A 671 -24.70 -21.30 -18.08
N ASP A 672 -24.74 -22.59 -17.72
CA ASP A 672 -25.52 -23.60 -18.45
C ASP A 672 -26.95 -23.62 -17.92
N GLY A 673 -27.91 -23.17 -18.74
CA GLY A 673 -29.30 -23.17 -18.40
C GLY A 673 -29.92 -21.79 -18.13
N ALA A 674 -31.19 -21.80 -17.74
CA ALA A 674 -31.93 -20.57 -17.50
C ALA A 674 -31.46 -19.89 -16.19
N THR A 675 -30.96 -18.68 -16.33
CA THR A 675 -30.55 -17.82 -15.21
C THR A 675 -31.45 -16.60 -15.14
N TYR A 676 -31.83 -16.21 -13.97
CA TYR A 676 -32.80 -15.13 -13.72
C TYR A 676 -32.16 -14.07 -12.83
N CYS A 677 -32.25 -12.79 -13.23
CA CYS A 677 -31.74 -11.68 -12.43
C CYS A 677 -32.73 -10.52 -12.36
N ALA A 678 -32.63 -9.73 -11.31
CA ALA A 678 -33.29 -8.44 -11.16
C ALA A 678 -32.33 -7.40 -10.64
N GLU A 679 -32.43 -6.15 -11.10
CA GLU A 679 -31.70 -5.01 -10.54
C GLU A 679 -32.73 -3.90 -10.27
N ILE A 680 -32.83 -3.45 -9.01
CA ILE A 680 -33.81 -2.50 -8.51
C ILE A 680 -33.10 -1.36 -7.80
N ASP A 681 -33.46 -0.12 -8.11
CA ASP A 681 -32.90 1.09 -7.47
C ASP A 681 -33.47 1.25 -6.05
N VAL A 682 -32.61 1.07 -5.05
CA VAL A 682 -32.98 1.13 -3.62
C VAL A 682 -33.25 2.57 -3.17
N VAL A 683 -32.58 3.54 -3.79
CA VAL A 683 -32.81 4.96 -3.46
C VAL A 683 -34.23 5.37 -3.86
N LEU A 684 -34.66 5.01 -5.08
CA LEU A 684 -36.02 5.27 -5.54
C LEU A 684 -37.07 4.51 -4.71
N LEU A 685 -36.76 3.27 -4.30
CA LEU A 685 -37.65 2.53 -3.39
C LEU A 685 -37.86 3.24 -2.06
N HIS A 686 -36.77 3.77 -1.49
CA HIS A 686 -36.83 4.50 -0.21
C HIS A 686 -37.61 5.82 -0.38
N ASP A 687 -37.33 6.57 -1.45
CA ASP A 687 -38.01 7.85 -1.72
C ASP A 687 -39.52 7.70 -1.98
N LEU A 688 -39.94 6.54 -2.47
CA LEU A 688 -41.34 6.21 -2.79
C LEU A 688 -41.97 5.32 -1.70
N GLU A 689 -41.35 5.13 -0.54
CA GLU A 689 -41.90 4.32 0.54
C GLU A 689 -43.28 4.86 0.98
N GLY A 690 -44.31 4.04 0.88
CA GLY A 690 -45.65 4.38 1.29
C GLY A 690 -45.83 4.46 2.80
N ALA A 691 -46.97 4.99 3.23
CA ALA A 691 -47.29 5.13 4.64
C ALA A 691 -47.29 3.77 5.37
N GLU A 692 -47.14 3.83 6.67
CA GLU A 692 -47.26 2.63 7.51
C GLU A 692 -48.65 2.04 7.45
N PRO A 693 -48.77 0.70 7.47
CA PRO A 693 -50.08 0.06 7.48
C PRO A 693 -50.88 0.48 8.69
N VAL A 694 -52.08 0.96 8.43
CA VAL A 694 -53.02 1.33 9.49
C VAL A 694 -53.99 0.17 9.72
N TYR A 695 -54.29 -0.10 10.99
CA TYR A 695 -55.25 -1.14 11.36
C TYR A 695 -56.59 -0.88 10.70
N THR A 696 -57.08 -1.88 9.97
CA THR A 696 -58.45 -1.88 9.42
C THR A 696 -59.27 -2.93 10.17
N PRO A 697 -60.40 -2.56 10.74
CA PRO A 697 -61.27 -3.51 11.42
C PRO A 697 -61.73 -4.65 10.53
N LEU A 698 -61.93 -5.82 11.12
CA LEU A 698 -62.48 -6.95 10.39
C LEU A 698 -63.82 -6.60 9.81
N PRO A 699 -64.14 -7.08 8.58
CA PRO A 699 -65.39 -6.84 7.95
C PRO A 699 -66.60 -7.40 8.77
N ARG A 700 -67.64 -6.64 8.89
CA ARG A 700 -68.89 -7.06 9.61
C ARG A 700 -69.79 -7.94 8.75
N PHE A 701 -69.73 -7.81 7.44
CA PHE A 701 -70.60 -8.55 6.50
C PHE A 701 -69.74 -9.54 5.67
N PRO A 702 -70.37 -10.71 5.32
CA PRO A 702 -69.65 -11.72 4.53
C PRO A 702 -69.39 -11.25 3.09
N ALA A 703 -68.36 -11.75 2.46
CA ALA A 703 -68.08 -11.55 1.05
C ALA A 703 -68.70 -12.67 0.21
N ILE A 704 -69.06 -12.31 -1.03
CA ILE A 704 -69.50 -13.25 -2.08
C ILE A 704 -68.37 -13.39 -3.09
N THR A 705 -68.04 -14.59 -3.50
CA THR A 705 -67.11 -14.83 -4.59
C THR A 705 -67.80 -15.12 -5.90
N ARG A 706 -67.32 -14.59 -7.01
CA ARG A 706 -67.82 -14.87 -8.36
C ARG A 706 -66.65 -15.14 -9.27
N ASP A 707 -66.71 -16.22 -10.01
CA ASP A 707 -65.68 -16.56 -10.97
C ASP A 707 -66.07 -16.15 -12.37
N ILE A 708 -65.19 -15.52 -13.07
CA ILE A 708 -65.33 -15.12 -14.47
C ILE A 708 -64.22 -15.72 -15.30
N ALA A 709 -64.52 -16.21 -16.49
CA ALA A 709 -63.55 -16.61 -17.46
C ALA A 709 -63.78 -15.85 -18.77
N VAL A 710 -62.73 -15.14 -19.22
CA VAL A 710 -62.83 -14.32 -20.44
C VAL A 710 -61.78 -14.76 -21.45
N VAL A 711 -62.15 -14.76 -22.73
CA VAL A 711 -61.21 -15.01 -23.85
C VAL A 711 -60.87 -13.65 -24.46
N CYS A 712 -59.58 -13.38 -24.48
CA CYS A 712 -59.02 -12.14 -25.03
C CYS A 712 -57.80 -12.46 -25.92
N ASP A 713 -57.19 -11.43 -26.52
CA ASP A 713 -56.00 -11.56 -27.29
C ASP A 713 -54.85 -12.08 -26.42
N ALA A 714 -54.04 -12.97 -26.94
CA ALA A 714 -52.92 -13.54 -26.20
C ALA A 714 -51.86 -12.49 -25.80
N ALA A 715 -51.77 -11.40 -26.57
CA ALA A 715 -50.85 -10.29 -26.31
C ALA A 715 -51.28 -9.38 -25.15
N VAL A 716 -52.58 -9.37 -24.73
CA VAL A 716 -53.05 -8.53 -23.63
C VAL A 716 -52.47 -9.02 -22.30
N PRO A 717 -51.69 -8.19 -21.55
CA PRO A 717 -51.18 -8.58 -20.24
C PRO A 717 -52.31 -8.82 -19.25
N VAL A 718 -52.18 -9.86 -18.42
CA VAL A 718 -53.16 -10.16 -17.35
C VAL A 718 -53.29 -9.00 -16.34
N GLY A 719 -52.20 -8.27 -16.11
CA GLY A 719 -52.17 -7.09 -15.24
C GLY A 719 -53.13 -5.99 -15.73
N GLU A 720 -53.21 -5.76 -17.04
CA GLU A 720 -54.10 -4.77 -17.64
C GLU A 720 -55.58 -5.19 -17.50
N LEU A 721 -55.84 -6.49 -17.68
CA LEU A 721 -57.19 -7.02 -17.40
C LEU A 721 -57.59 -6.84 -15.93
N THR A 722 -56.63 -7.14 -15.00
CA THR A 722 -56.84 -6.98 -13.57
C THR A 722 -57.09 -5.52 -13.19
N GLU A 723 -56.34 -4.60 -13.79
CA GLU A 723 -56.51 -3.16 -13.55
C GLU A 723 -57.86 -2.65 -14.11
N CYS A 724 -58.25 -3.11 -15.28
CA CYS A 724 -59.57 -2.82 -15.86
C CYS A 724 -60.67 -3.29 -14.93
N ILE A 725 -60.60 -4.52 -14.40
CA ILE A 725 -61.55 -5.06 -13.42
C ILE A 725 -61.67 -4.16 -12.20
N ARG A 726 -60.52 -3.78 -11.63
CA ARG A 726 -60.48 -2.91 -10.45
C ARG A 726 -61.05 -1.50 -10.68
N LYS A 727 -60.88 -0.96 -11.88
CA LYS A 727 -61.40 0.34 -12.27
C LYS A 727 -62.93 0.32 -12.57
N ALA A 728 -63.39 -0.79 -13.11
CA ALA A 728 -64.77 -0.96 -13.48
C ALA A 728 -65.71 -1.02 -12.27
N GLU A 729 -65.23 -1.63 -11.18
CA GLU A 729 -66.05 -1.75 -9.97
C GLU A 729 -65.21 -1.39 -8.73
N LYS A 730 -65.50 -0.26 -8.11
CA LYS A 730 -64.83 0.28 -6.95
C LYS A 730 -65.59 0.15 -5.62
N ASN A 731 -66.93 0.00 -5.75
CA ASN A 731 -67.78 0.09 -4.55
C ASN A 731 -67.82 -1.21 -3.75
N VAL A 732 -68.01 -2.34 -4.43
CA VAL A 732 -68.16 -3.65 -3.79
C VAL A 732 -66.99 -4.64 -4.07
N LEU A 733 -66.18 -4.37 -5.05
CA LEU A 733 -64.99 -5.23 -5.34
C LEU A 733 -63.90 -5.04 -4.29
N ARG A 734 -63.57 -6.12 -3.59
CA ARG A 734 -62.54 -6.14 -2.55
C ARG A 734 -61.30 -6.95 -2.93
N GLY A 735 -61.42 -7.83 -3.92
CA GLY A 735 -60.28 -8.62 -4.40
C GLY A 735 -60.50 -9.16 -5.80
N VAL A 736 -59.40 -9.25 -6.54
CA VAL A 736 -59.32 -9.92 -7.85
C VAL A 736 -58.17 -10.91 -7.78
N LYS A 737 -58.48 -12.18 -7.96
CA LYS A 737 -57.49 -13.25 -7.95
C LYS A 737 -57.51 -13.98 -9.26
N LEU A 738 -56.36 -13.93 -10.01
CA LEU A 738 -56.11 -14.80 -11.13
C LEU A 738 -55.96 -16.24 -10.64
N PHE A 739 -56.62 -17.18 -11.28
CA PHE A 739 -56.43 -18.58 -10.91
C PHE A 739 -56.18 -19.53 -12.11
N ASP A 740 -56.46 -19.08 -13.36
CA ASP A 740 -56.13 -19.87 -14.54
C ASP A 740 -55.87 -19.00 -15.77
N VAL A 741 -54.87 -19.40 -16.57
CA VAL A 741 -54.58 -18.88 -17.92
C VAL A 741 -54.44 -20.05 -18.88
N TYR A 742 -55.36 -20.22 -19.81
CA TYR A 742 -55.41 -21.38 -20.68
C TYR A 742 -55.34 -21.00 -22.16
N THR A 743 -54.46 -21.70 -22.88
CA THR A 743 -54.21 -21.51 -24.33
C THR A 743 -54.30 -22.84 -25.10
N GLY A 744 -55.32 -23.68 -24.81
CA GLY A 744 -55.40 -24.99 -25.36
C GLY A 744 -56.61 -25.19 -26.28
N VAL A 745 -57.03 -26.47 -26.42
CA VAL A 745 -58.16 -26.88 -27.26
C VAL A 745 -59.44 -26.13 -26.84
N GLY A 746 -60.16 -25.54 -27.79
CA GLY A 746 -61.34 -24.77 -27.57
C GLY A 746 -61.14 -23.26 -27.44
N ILE A 747 -59.90 -22.77 -27.48
CA ILE A 747 -59.55 -21.34 -27.56
C ILE A 747 -59.09 -21.03 -28.99
N PRO A 748 -59.59 -19.96 -29.65
CA PRO A 748 -59.13 -19.58 -30.99
C PRO A 748 -57.63 -19.30 -31.03
N GLU A 749 -56.97 -19.54 -32.15
CA GLU A 749 -55.56 -19.24 -32.34
C GLU A 749 -55.31 -17.73 -32.11
N GLY A 750 -54.21 -17.39 -31.46
CA GLY A 750 -53.90 -16.02 -31.05
C GLY A 750 -54.69 -15.49 -29.84
N LYS A 751 -55.52 -16.31 -29.22
CA LYS A 751 -56.30 -15.94 -28.04
C LYS A 751 -55.88 -16.76 -26.81
N LYS A 752 -56.22 -16.26 -25.63
CA LYS A 752 -56.11 -16.95 -24.35
C LYS A 752 -57.40 -16.80 -23.52
N SER A 753 -57.71 -17.79 -22.72
CA SER A 753 -58.73 -17.71 -21.69
C SER A 753 -58.08 -17.35 -20.37
N VAL A 754 -58.57 -16.32 -19.70
CA VAL A 754 -58.11 -15.88 -18.39
C VAL A 754 -59.24 -15.96 -17.38
N ALA A 755 -59.01 -16.66 -16.27
CA ALA A 755 -60.02 -16.85 -15.26
C ALA A 755 -59.68 -16.13 -13.97
N PHE A 756 -60.62 -15.31 -13.47
CA PHE A 756 -60.48 -14.53 -12.25
C PHE A 756 -61.58 -14.90 -11.26
N SER A 757 -61.19 -14.97 -9.97
CA SER A 757 -62.13 -14.99 -8.87
C SER A 757 -62.26 -13.58 -8.28
N LEU A 758 -63.45 -13.04 -8.33
CA LEU A 758 -63.81 -11.71 -7.80
C LEU A 758 -64.40 -11.85 -6.39
N THR A 759 -63.79 -11.14 -5.41
CA THR A 759 -64.32 -11.07 -4.05
C THR A 759 -65.13 -9.76 -3.93
N LEU A 760 -66.44 -9.90 -3.72
CA LEU A 760 -67.38 -8.79 -3.65
C LEU A 760 -67.93 -8.67 -2.24
N ARG A 761 -67.97 -7.49 -1.67
CA ARG A 761 -68.48 -7.20 -0.33
C ARG A 761 -68.93 -5.73 -0.22
N SER A 762 -70.12 -5.51 0.41
CA SER A 762 -70.50 -4.17 0.86
C SER A 762 -70.10 -4.00 2.33
N ASP A 763 -69.72 -2.78 2.70
CA ASP A 763 -69.46 -2.42 4.08
C ASP A 763 -70.71 -1.95 4.84
N ASP A 764 -71.85 -1.68 4.14
CA ASP A 764 -73.12 -1.17 4.68
C ASP A 764 -74.14 -2.26 4.95
N GLY A 765 -73.99 -3.45 4.42
CA GLY A 765 -74.92 -4.55 4.56
C GLY A 765 -74.50 -5.83 3.84
N THR A 766 -75.26 -6.91 4.03
CA THR A 766 -74.96 -8.17 3.30
C THR A 766 -75.31 -7.93 1.82
N LEU A 767 -74.34 -8.21 0.95
CA LEU A 767 -74.51 -8.06 -0.49
C LEU A 767 -75.54 -9.09 -1.01
N THR A 768 -76.46 -8.68 -1.83
CA THR A 768 -77.45 -9.59 -2.48
C THR A 768 -76.85 -10.15 -3.78
N ASP A 769 -77.40 -11.30 -4.25
CA ASP A 769 -76.94 -11.89 -5.52
C ASP A 769 -77.16 -10.96 -6.71
N ASP A 770 -78.25 -10.18 -6.72
CA ASP A 770 -78.54 -9.21 -7.79
C ASP A 770 -77.55 -8.12 -7.88
N HIS A 771 -77.11 -7.54 -6.75
CA HIS A 771 -76.02 -6.56 -6.72
C HIS A 771 -74.65 -7.15 -7.11
N ALA A 772 -74.37 -8.44 -6.75
CA ALA A 772 -73.20 -9.12 -7.15
C ALA A 772 -73.17 -9.37 -8.68
N GLU A 773 -74.29 -9.74 -9.27
CA GLU A 773 -74.44 -9.90 -10.73
C GLU A 773 -74.27 -8.58 -11.50
N GLU A 774 -74.82 -7.48 -10.96
CA GLU A 774 -74.63 -6.15 -11.52
C GLU A 774 -73.16 -5.73 -11.55
N ALA A 775 -72.45 -5.96 -10.46
CA ALA A 775 -70.96 -5.71 -10.37
C ALA A 775 -70.18 -6.56 -11.36
N VAL A 776 -70.54 -7.85 -11.49
CA VAL A 776 -69.90 -8.75 -12.47
C VAL A 776 -70.16 -8.30 -13.89
N ARG A 777 -71.39 -7.85 -14.18
CA ARG A 777 -71.78 -7.34 -15.51
C ARG A 777 -70.99 -6.10 -15.88
N ALA A 778 -70.84 -5.13 -14.95
CA ALA A 778 -70.01 -3.93 -15.15
C ALA A 778 -68.55 -4.28 -15.47
N VAL A 779 -67.96 -5.26 -14.76
CA VAL A 779 -66.66 -5.77 -15.02
C VAL A 779 -66.50 -6.40 -16.40
N LEU A 780 -67.47 -7.25 -16.77
CA LEU A 780 -67.45 -7.92 -18.08
C LEU A 780 -67.60 -6.94 -19.25
N ASP A 781 -68.50 -5.94 -19.09
CA ASP A 781 -68.66 -4.91 -20.09
C ASP A 781 -67.43 -4.06 -20.28
N ALA A 782 -66.76 -3.66 -19.18
CA ALA A 782 -65.50 -2.93 -19.24
C ALA A 782 -64.38 -3.75 -19.92
N LEU A 783 -64.28 -5.04 -19.66
CA LEU A 783 -63.31 -5.93 -20.28
C LEU A 783 -63.58 -6.10 -21.80
N ARG A 784 -64.88 -6.16 -22.17
CA ARG A 784 -65.33 -6.22 -23.56
C ARG A 784 -64.99 -4.93 -24.32
N GLU A 785 -65.29 -3.79 -23.73
CA GLU A 785 -65.02 -2.47 -24.33
C GLU A 785 -63.49 -2.19 -24.48
N SER A 786 -62.72 -2.49 -23.45
CA SER A 786 -61.27 -2.18 -23.47
C SER A 786 -60.44 -3.16 -24.28
N PHE A 787 -60.76 -4.44 -24.26
CA PHE A 787 -59.91 -5.51 -24.81
C PHE A 787 -60.65 -6.44 -25.77
N GLY A 788 -61.93 -6.18 -26.12
CA GLY A 788 -62.73 -7.09 -26.94
C GLY A 788 -62.82 -8.49 -26.30
N ALA A 789 -62.75 -8.56 -24.97
CA ALA A 789 -62.77 -9.83 -24.26
C ALA A 789 -64.25 -10.37 -24.25
N VAL A 790 -64.40 -11.66 -24.48
CA VAL A 790 -65.71 -12.36 -24.47
C VAL A 790 -65.75 -13.44 -23.40
N ILE A 791 -66.88 -13.63 -22.80
CA ILE A 791 -67.10 -14.69 -21.81
C ILE A 791 -66.82 -16.03 -22.49
N ARG A 792 -66.08 -16.92 -21.80
CA ARG A 792 -65.83 -18.27 -22.25
C ARG A 792 -67.05 -19.16 -22.15
#